data_dfa9c2a9cca72c0a646b19aa5b15660c
#
_entry.id   dfa9c2a9cca72c0a646b19aa5b15660c
#
_cell.length_a   1.000
_cell.length_b   1.000
_cell.length_c   1.000
_cell.angle_alpha   90.00
_cell.angle_beta   90.00
_cell.angle_gamma   90.00
#
_symmetry.space_group_name_H-M   'P 1'
#
loop_
_entity.id
_entity.type
_entity.pdbx_description
1 polymer ?
#
loop_
_entity_poly.entity_id
_entity_poly.type
_entity_poly.pdbx_seq_one_letter_code
_entity_poly.pdbx_strand_id
1 'polypeptide(L)'
;MAFQVSPGVQVKEVDLTNVVPAVSSTVGAFAGSFRWGPVDEVVSVSDSKGLVDHFYTPADTDAGAEDFYSAEAFLRYGSSLKVVRVASSTAYNANNGGDTDASIKNLDAYQSGFEDGGAAGTIGQWAAKYPGAIGNSLKVSVCASPDAYFNDNVTTLDAEEAAGQTVISVTSEAGFQIRDIVRFGTDPQEYRVTATATGTITVEALNQPAGTGLVSTVANSTQVHRYWEFYNQFDKAPGTSASATAASGSADEIHVVVVDEDGVISGKQHEVLETYGFVSCASDAKNAEGASNYYKNVINNQSDWIWWTGHSTSTHPAANSVHTHALSGSTAFGRPSAPISSSLADGADGGLPSPAVKYAGYVDNFGDAETQDVSFLIVGSTRTSNGDILADHNSIVNQLIQVAENRKDCMVIASPRRASVVNVASESTQSSNVIADYASVTSSSYAVLDSGWVYQYDRYNDKYCWVPGNGHTAGIMARSDLLRDPWFSPAGFSRGQYLGITKLAFNPSQGSRDDLYQARINPIVTFPGQGTVLFGDKTALSTPSAFDRINVRRLFIVLEKAIAVAAKSQLFEFNDAFTRAQFRAAVEPFLRDVKNRRGLVDFSVLCDETNNTDSVIDRNEFVCSIFVKPARSINFITLNFVAARSGVEFEEIYGAV
;
A
#
# COMPACT_ATOMS: atom_id res chain seq x y z
N MET A 1 7.02 33.17 40.59
CA MET A 1 8.33 32.72 41.14
C MET A 1 8.58 33.55 42.39
N ALA A 2 8.80 32.91 43.52
CA ALA A 2 9.09 33.61 44.78
C ALA A 2 10.54 34.14 44.71
N PHE A 3 10.70 35.42 44.84
CA PHE A 3 12.02 36.03 44.96
C PHE A 3 12.63 35.70 46.34
N GLN A 4 13.83 35.15 46.36
CA GLN A 4 14.56 34.95 47.60
C GLN A 4 15.02 36.31 48.16
N VAL A 5 14.57 36.67 49.36
CA VAL A 5 14.83 37.98 49.98
C VAL A 5 16.08 37.96 50.89
N SER A 6 16.57 36.75 51.23
CA SER A 6 17.78 36.56 52.05
C SER A 6 18.97 36.11 51.21
N PRO A 7 20.22 36.38 51.61
CA PRO A 7 21.40 35.89 50.92
C PRO A 7 21.36 34.34 50.80
N GLY A 8 21.43 33.81 49.58
CA GLY A 8 21.43 32.39 49.33
C GLY A 8 21.79 32.09 47.88
N VAL A 9 22.12 30.85 47.58
CA VAL A 9 22.46 30.40 46.24
C VAL A 9 21.18 29.85 45.59
N GLN A 10 20.76 30.48 44.49
CA GLN A 10 19.66 29.99 43.67
C GLN A 10 20.23 29.13 42.54
N VAL A 11 20.02 27.85 42.57
CA VAL A 11 20.35 26.93 41.50
C VAL A 11 19.18 26.93 40.49
N LYS A 12 19.46 27.30 39.27
CA LYS A 12 18.54 27.19 38.14
C LYS A 12 19.13 26.16 37.16
N GLU A 13 18.47 25.03 37.04
CA GLU A 13 18.79 24.10 35.95
C GLU A 13 18.15 24.64 34.66
N VAL A 14 18.97 24.91 33.67
CA VAL A 14 18.56 25.22 32.32
C VAL A 14 19.11 24.11 31.46
N ASP A 15 18.24 23.24 30.97
CA ASP A 15 18.63 22.22 30.00
C ASP A 15 18.84 22.90 28.63
N LEU A 16 20.10 23.08 28.26
CA LEU A 16 20.57 23.60 26.96
C LEU A 16 21.10 22.48 26.08
N THR A 17 20.78 21.22 26.37
CA THR A 17 21.22 20.07 25.57
C THR A 17 20.47 20.03 24.24
N ASN A 18 21.03 20.68 23.22
CA ASN A 18 20.72 20.38 21.84
C ASN A 18 21.30 18.98 21.52
N VAL A 19 20.49 17.95 21.62
CA VAL A 19 20.88 16.59 21.23
C VAL A 19 20.56 16.42 19.74
N VAL A 20 21.53 15.92 18.96
CA VAL A 20 21.27 15.48 17.58
C VAL A 20 20.24 14.34 17.63
N PRO A 21 19.04 14.50 17.06
CA PRO A 21 18.00 13.49 17.16
C PRO A 21 18.38 12.23 16.40
N ALA A 22 17.89 11.07 16.88
CA ALA A 22 17.96 9.84 16.11
C ALA A 22 17.06 9.96 14.87
N VAL A 23 17.62 9.68 13.69
CA VAL A 23 16.89 9.68 12.42
C VAL A 23 16.55 8.26 12.00
N SER A 24 15.39 8.10 11.36
CA SER A 24 15.02 6.80 10.80
C SER A 24 15.92 6.46 9.60
N SER A 25 16.43 5.24 9.58
CA SER A 25 17.27 4.70 8.50
C SER A 25 16.67 3.46 7.84
N THR A 26 15.45 3.06 8.25
CA THR A 26 14.84 1.77 7.89
C THR A 26 13.57 1.89 7.05
N VAL A 27 13.16 3.10 6.68
CA VAL A 27 11.93 3.33 5.92
C VAL A 27 12.17 3.04 4.44
N GLY A 28 11.43 2.07 3.90
CA GLY A 28 11.38 1.79 2.47
C GLY A 28 10.30 2.60 1.75
N ALA A 29 10.51 2.90 0.48
CA ALA A 29 9.50 3.45 -0.43
C ALA A 29 9.39 2.56 -1.66
N PHE A 30 8.16 2.29 -2.07
CA PHE A 30 7.84 1.43 -3.19
C PHE A 30 6.67 1.99 -3.99
N ALA A 31 6.81 2.07 -5.31
CA ALA A 31 5.71 2.36 -6.22
C ALA A 31 5.52 1.19 -7.21
N GLY A 32 4.33 0.61 -7.23
CA GLY A 32 4.06 -0.58 -8.05
C GLY A 32 2.59 -0.76 -8.37
N SER A 33 2.32 -1.77 -9.19
CA SER A 33 0.97 -2.14 -9.59
C SER A 33 0.34 -3.08 -8.57
N PHE A 34 -0.86 -2.73 -8.11
CA PHE A 34 -1.68 -3.53 -7.21
C PHE A 34 -3.11 -3.60 -7.72
N ARG A 35 -3.87 -4.60 -7.27
CA ARG A 35 -5.24 -4.83 -7.74
C ARG A 35 -6.28 -3.88 -7.13
N TRP A 36 -5.99 -3.33 -5.95
CA TRP A 36 -6.89 -2.47 -5.18
C TRP A 36 -6.11 -1.38 -4.46
N GLY A 37 -6.80 -0.43 -3.84
CA GLY A 37 -6.23 0.64 -3.04
C GLY A 37 -6.08 1.97 -3.78
N PRO A 38 -5.79 3.06 -3.03
CA PRO A 38 -5.66 4.39 -3.59
C PRO A 38 -4.51 4.47 -4.60
N VAL A 39 -4.75 5.15 -5.71
CA VAL A 39 -3.76 5.39 -6.76
C VAL A 39 -3.13 6.76 -6.56
N ASP A 40 -1.82 6.85 -6.78
CA ASP A 40 -1.03 8.08 -6.64
C ASP A 40 -1.08 8.70 -5.21
N GLU A 41 -1.29 7.87 -4.19
CA GLU A 41 -1.32 8.25 -2.77
C GLU A 41 -0.38 7.38 -1.94
N VAL A 42 0.29 7.99 -0.94
CA VAL A 42 1.24 7.28 -0.08
C VAL A 42 0.53 6.59 1.07
N VAL A 43 0.61 5.27 1.10
CA VAL A 43 0.08 4.43 2.19
C VAL A 43 1.24 3.85 2.99
N SER A 44 1.20 4.00 4.31
CA SER A 44 2.19 3.40 5.21
C SER A 44 1.77 1.99 5.63
N VAL A 45 2.65 1.02 5.39
CA VAL A 45 2.41 -0.40 5.65
C VAL A 45 3.48 -0.95 6.59
N SER A 46 3.08 -1.69 7.62
CA SER A 46 4.00 -2.24 8.63
C SER A 46 4.27 -3.74 8.48
N ASP A 47 3.37 -4.46 7.84
CA ASP A 47 3.44 -5.91 7.67
C ASP A 47 2.71 -6.41 6.41
N SER A 48 2.85 -7.71 6.12
CA SER A 48 2.19 -8.34 4.96
C SER A 48 0.67 -8.31 5.05
N LYS A 49 0.09 -8.31 6.27
CA LYS A 49 -1.36 -8.22 6.45
C LYS A 49 -1.85 -6.84 6.06
N GLY A 50 -1.21 -5.78 6.56
CA GLY A 50 -1.53 -4.40 6.18
C GLY A 50 -1.38 -4.15 4.68
N LEU A 51 -0.41 -4.81 4.00
CA LEU A 51 -0.29 -4.74 2.55
C LEU A 51 -1.53 -5.32 1.84
N VAL A 52 -2.05 -6.45 2.32
CA VAL A 52 -3.27 -7.08 1.78
C VAL A 52 -4.51 -6.27 2.12
N ASP A 53 -4.62 -5.77 3.34
CA ASP A 53 -5.78 -4.98 3.79
C ASP A 53 -5.95 -3.70 2.94
N HIS A 54 -4.84 -3.06 2.52
CA HIS A 54 -4.89 -1.85 1.68
C HIS A 54 -4.91 -2.13 0.17
N PHE A 55 -4.15 -3.13 -0.30
CA PHE A 55 -3.90 -3.33 -1.73
C PHE A 55 -4.41 -4.64 -2.28
N TYR A 56 -5.06 -5.44 -1.44
CA TYR A 56 -5.59 -6.77 -1.73
C TYR A 56 -4.48 -7.79 -2.06
N THR A 57 -4.88 -9.03 -2.37
CA THR A 57 -3.95 -10.13 -2.71
C THR A 57 -3.36 -9.93 -4.12
N PRO A 58 -2.16 -10.50 -4.40
CA PRO A 58 -1.56 -10.37 -5.73
C PRO A 58 -2.43 -11.01 -6.81
N ALA A 59 -2.37 -10.46 -8.02
CA ALA A 59 -2.98 -11.09 -9.18
C ALA A 59 -2.35 -12.44 -9.47
N ASP A 60 -3.12 -13.36 -10.07
CA ASP A 60 -2.64 -14.67 -10.51
C ASP A 60 -1.76 -14.58 -11.78
N THR A 61 -1.20 -13.44 -12.09
CA THR A 61 -0.25 -13.21 -13.17
C THR A 61 1.14 -12.97 -12.63
N ASP A 62 2.16 -13.41 -13.37
CA ASP A 62 3.57 -13.16 -12.99
C ASP A 62 3.84 -11.67 -12.74
N ALA A 63 3.32 -10.79 -13.59
CA ALA A 63 3.58 -9.36 -13.50
C ALA A 63 2.95 -8.71 -12.25
N GLY A 64 1.73 -9.10 -11.90
CA GLY A 64 1.05 -8.62 -10.69
C GLY A 64 1.68 -9.14 -9.41
N ALA A 65 2.17 -10.40 -9.43
CA ALA A 65 2.89 -10.98 -8.31
C ALA A 65 4.26 -10.32 -8.09
N GLU A 66 4.97 -9.93 -9.15
CA GLU A 66 6.31 -9.34 -9.06
C GLU A 66 6.34 -8.07 -8.21
N ASP A 67 5.41 -7.13 -8.42
CA ASP A 67 5.35 -5.88 -7.66
C ASP A 67 4.87 -6.11 -6.21
N PHE A 68 3.80 -6.90 -6.02
CA PHE A 68 3.30 -7.23 -4.68
C PHE A 68 4.39 -7.89 -3.81
N TYR A 69 5.04 -8.91 -4.35
CA TYR A 69 6.06 -9.63 -3.60
C TYR A 69 7.38 -8.87 -3.45
N SER A 70 7.66 -7.87 -4.29
CA SER A 70 8.77 -6.95 -4.05
C SER A 70 8.54 -6.10 -2.80
N ALA A 71 7.32 -5.60 -2.60
CA ALA A 71 6.93 -4.89 -1.39
C ALA A 71 6.91 -5.82 -0.16
N GLU A 72 6.29 -7.00 -0.29
CA GLU A 72 6.24 -7.98 0.80
C GLU A 72 7.63 -8.49 1.20
N ALA A 73 8.55 -8.64 0.24
CA ALA A 73 9.92 -9.06 0.50
C ALA A 73 10.65 -8.12 1.46
N PHE A 74 10.45 -6.81 1.32
CA PHE A 74 10.99 -5.83 2.27
C PHE A 74 10.38 -5.98 3.67
N LEU A 75 9.06 -6.17 3.75
CA LEU A 75 8.33 -6.30 5.01
C LEU A 75 8.68 -7.57 5.80
N ARG A 76 9.33 -8.56 5.19
CA ARG A 76 9.88 -9.73 5.91
C ARG A 76 11.07 -9.40 6.81
N TYR A 77 11.72 -8.27 6.59
CA TYR A 77 12.92 -7.85 7.32
C TYR A 77 12.73 -6.56 8.10
N GLY A 78 11.87 -5.67 7.61
CA GLY A 78 11.57 -4.36 8.18
C GLY A 78 10.07 -4.17 8.39
N SER A 79 9.70 -3.16 9.15
CA SER A 79 8.30 -2.88 9.53
C SER A 79 7.82 -1.49 9.09
N SER A 80 8.51 -0.83 8.18
CA SER A 80 8.12 0.52 7.72
C SER A 80 8.34 0.64 6.23
N LEU A 81 7.26 0.47 5.47
CA LEU A 81 7.23 0.61 4.03
C LEU A 81 6.15 1.62 3.64
N LYS A 82 6.53 2.63 2.87
CA LYS A 82 5.59 3.54 2.20
C LYS A 82 5.33 3.03 0.80
N VAL A 83 4.09 2.74 0.50
CA VAL A 83 3.65 2.14 -0.76
C VAL A 83 2.78 3.12 -1.52
N VAL A 84 3.03 3.28 -2.80
CA VAL A 84 2.19 4.00 -3.75
C VAL A 84 1.71 3.03 -4.81
N ARG A 85 0.41 2.94 -4.99
CA ARG A 85 -0.16 2.23 -6.14
C ARG A 85 -0.06 3.10 -7.37
N VAL A 86 0.52 2.57 -8.43
CA VAL A 86 0.50 3.17 -9.75
C VAL A 86 -0.42 2.36 -10.66
N ALA A 87 -1.27 3.03 -11.43
CA ALA A 87 -2.22 2.38 -12.31
C ALA A 87 -2.08 2.88 -13.75
N SER A 88 -2.35 2.01 -14.69
CA SER A 88 -2.45 2.39 -16.12
C SER A 88 -3.58 3.42 -16.32
N SER A 89 -3.48 4.22 -17.37
CA SER A 89 -4.56 5.13 -17.78
C SER A 89 -5.84 4.43 -18.22
N THR A 90 -5.80 3.10 -18.38
CA THR A 90 -6.93 2.25 -18.72
C THR A 90 -7.44 1.44 -17.52
N ALA A 91 -7.03 1.80 -16.31
CA ALA A 91 -7.60 1.26 -15.08
C ALA A 91 -8.86 2.06 -14.70
N TYR A 92 -9.99 1.37 -14.57
CA TYR A 92 -11.30 1.98 -14.38
C TYR A 92 -12.03 1.42 -13.16
N ASN A 93 -12.85 2.27 -12.55
CA ASN A 93 -13.72 1.87 -11.43
C ASN A 93 -14.97 1.16 -11.95
N ALA A 94 -15.32 0.05 -11.32
CA ALA A 94 -16.63 -0.54 -11.53
C ALA A 94 -17.73 0.42 -11.05
N ASN A 95 -18.84 0.50 -11.79
CA ASN A 95 -19.94 1.41 -11.50
C ASN A 95 -21.29 0.82 -11.93
N ASN A 96 -22.38 1.45 -11.56
CA ASN A 96 -23.73 0.99 -11.93
C ASN A 96 -24.42 1.88 -12.99
N GLY A 97 -23.69 2.80 -13.61
CA GLY A 97 -24.22 3.67 -14.68
C GLY A 97 -23.85 3.20 -16.09
N GLY A 98 -22.91 2.25 -16.22
CA GLY A 98 -22.44 1.74 -17.51
C GLY A 98 -21.35 2.61 -18.16
N ASP A 99 -20.68 3.44 -17.37
CA ASP A 99 -19.51 4.19 -17.82
C ASP A 99 -18.28 3.28 -17.86
N THR A 100 -17.73 3.07 -19.05
CA THR A 100 -16.63 2.14 -19.29
C THR A 100 -15.24 2.76 -19.08
N ASP A 101 -15.14 4.04 -18.73
CA ASP A 101 -13.89 4.78 -18.53
C ASP A 101 -13.87 5.66 -17.25
N ALA A 102 -14.74 5.35 -16.29
CA ALA A 102 -14.76 6.00 -14.99
C ALA A 102 -13.43 5.79 -14.25
N SER A 103 -12.77 6.87 -13.83
CA SER A 103 -11.49 6.81 -13.12
C SER A 103 -11.50 7.70 -11.86
N ILE A 104 -11.81 7.09 -10.72
CA ILE A 104 -11.74 7.72 -9.39
C ILE A 104 -10.55 7.10 -8.66
N LYS A 105 -9.42 7.77 -8.71
CA LYS A 105 -8.13 7.23 -8.25
C LYS A 105 -7.99 7.22 -6.73
N ASN A 106 -8.45 8.29 -6.07
CA ASN A 106 -8.28 8.55 -4.64
C ASN A 106 -9.32 9.54 -4.15
N LEU A 107 -9.23 9.96 -2.89
CA LEU A 107 -10.16 10.90 -2.29
C LEU A 107 -10.16 12.28 -3.00
N ASP A 108 -8.99 12.79 -3.36
CA ASP A 108 -8.89 14.09 -4.03
C ASP A 108 -9.57 14.07 -5.41
N ALA A 109 -9.40 12.98 -6.16
CA ALA A 109 -10.07 12.77 -7.44
C ALA A 109 -11.59 12.67 -7.26
N TYR A 110 -12.05 11.99 -6.20
CA TYR A 110 -13.46 11.91 -5.85
C TYR A 110 -14.04 13.28 -5.53
N GLN A 111 -13.40 14.04 -4.64
CA GLN A 111 -13.87 15.35 -4.21
C GLN A 111 -13.89 16.38 -5.34
N SER A 112 -12.92 16.31 -6.25
CA SER A 112 -12.83 17.26 -7.36
C SER A 112 -13.82 17.01 -8.50
N GLY A 113 -14.29 15.77 -8.70
CA GLY A 113 -15.07 15.42 -9.88
C GLY A 113 -16.42 14.74 -9.63
N PHE A 114 -16.64 14.17 -8.45
CA PHE A 114 -17.76 13.23 -8.23
C PHE A 114 -18.60 13.53 -6.98
N GLU A 115 -18.06 14.25 -6.02
CA GLU A 115 -18.70 14.47 -4.72
C GLU A 115 -20.03 15.21 -4.81
N ASP A 116 -20.22 16.07 -5.77
CA ASP A 116 -21.45 16.85 -5.93
C ASP A 116 -22.61 16.07 -6.58
N GLY A 117 -22.36 14.83 -7.04
CA GLY A 117 -23.34 13.96 -7.68
C GLY A 117 -23.64 14.31 -9.14
N GLY A 118 -22.85 15.20 -9.75
CA GLY A 118 -23.00 15.59 -11.16
C GLY A 118 -22.72 14.45 -12.14
N ALA A 119 -21.99 13.41 -11.71
CA ALA A 119 -21.63 12.26 -12.51
C ALA A 119 -22.72 11.15 -12.56
N ALA A 120 -23.81 11.27 -11.81
CA ALA A 120 -24.87 10.24 -11.73
C ALA A 120 -25.49 9.86 -13.08
N GLY A 121 -25.42 10.71 -14.08
CA GLY A 121 -25.92 10.43 -15.42
C GLY A 121 -25.08 9.45 -16.24
N THR A 122 -23.81 9.26 -15.89
CA THR A 122 -22.86 8.39 -16.59
C THR A 122 -22.40 7.24 -15.69
N ILE A 123 -21.92 7.54 -14.51
CA ILE A 123 -21.36 6.56 -13.55
C ILE A 123 -22.47 5.89 -12.71
N GLY A 124 -23.65 6.51 -12.59
CA GLY A 124 -24.73 6.01 -11.75
C GLY A 124 -24.64 6.52 -10.31
N GLN A 125 -25.22 5.74 -9.38
CA GLN A 125 -25.27 6.10 -7.96
C GLN A 125 -24.02 5.70 -7.20
N TRP A 126 -23.42 4.61 -7.60
CA TRP A 126 -22.37 3.91 -6.90
C TRP A 126 -21.22 3.59 -7.83
N ALA A 127 -20.04 3.82 -7.36
CA ALA A 127 -18.81 3.35 -7.99
C ALA A 127 -17.95 2.60 -6.97
N ALA A 128 -17.18 1.64 -7.44
CA ALA A 128 -16.15 1.02 -6.62
C ALA A 128 -15.14 2.06 -6.12
N LYS A 129 -14.64 1.88 -4.90
CA LYS A 129 -13.76 2.86 -4.23
C LYS A 129 -12.52 3.19 -5.06
N TYR A 130 -11.93 2.18 -5.68
CA TYR A 130 -10.71 2.30 -6.47
C TYR A 130 -10.83 1.60 -7.83
N PRO A 131 -10.02 2.01 -8.82
CA PRO A 131 -9.98 1.35 -10.12
C PRO A 131 -9.51 -0.11 -9.98
N GLY A 132 -10.14 -1.02 -10.70
CA GLY A 132 -9.76 -2.43 -10.75
C GLY A 132 -10.92 -3.38 -11.00
N ALA A 133 -10.61 -4.54 -11.53
CA ALA A 133 -11.59 -5.59 -11.85
C ALA A 133 -12.26 -6.18 -10.59
N ILE A 134 -11.66 -6.04 -9.42
CA ILE A 134 -12.24 -6.47 -8.13
C ILE A 134 -13.58 -5.78 -7.88
N GLY A 135 -13.72 -4.53 -8.29
CA GLY A 135 -14.94 -3.76 -8.13
C GLY A 135 -16.17 -4.37 -8.83
N ASN A 136 -15.97 -5.22 -9.85
CA ASN A 136 -17.07 -5.90 -10.56
C ASN A 136 -17.79 -6.94 -9.69
N SER A 137 -17.19 -7.39 -8.59
CA SER A 137 -17.81 -8.29 -7.63
C SER A 137 -18.69 -7.57 -6.59
N LEU A 138 -18.73 -6.25 -6.63
CA LEU A 138 -19.48 -5.44 -5.67
C LEU A 138 -20.94 -5.28 -6.12
N LYS A 139 -21.84 -5.42 -5.17
CA LYS A 139 -23.27 -5.13 -5.32
C LYS A 139 -23.71 -4.26 -4.15
N VAL A 140 -24.48 -3.22 -4.45
CA VAL A 140 -25.09 -2.35 -3.44
C VAL A 140 -26.59 -2.60 -3.40
N SER A 141 -27.12 -2.97 -2.24
CA SER A 141 -28.55 -3.16 -2.03
C SER A 141 -29.10 -2.13 -1.06
N VAL A 142 -30.14 -1.44 -1.46
CA VAL A 142 -30.77 -0.35 -0.69
C VAL A 142 -32.22 -0.74 -0.37
N CYS A 143 -32.57 -0.71 0.91
CA CYS A 143 -33.91 -0.83 1.42
C CYS A 143 -34.38 0.52 1.95
N ALA A 144 -35.33 1.17 1.28
CA ALA A 144 -35.70 2.56 1.57
C ALA A 144 -37.08 2.71 2.22
N SER A 145 -37.80 1.66 2.50
CA SER A 145 -39.13 1.73 3.13
C SER A 145 -39.46 0.49 3.94
N PRO A 146 -40.43 0.56 4.87
CA PRO A 146 -40.95 -0.64 5.54
C PRO A 146 -41.49 -1.69 4.57
N ASP A 147 -42.16 -1.30 3.47
CA ASP A 147 -42.68 -2.22 2.46
C ASP A 147 -41.55 -2.85 1.61
N ALA A 148 -40.43 -2.15 1.44
CA ALA A 148 -39.24 -2.71 0.82
C ALA A 148 -38.55 -3.73 1.72
N TYR A 149 -38.58 -3.52 3.05
CA TYR A 149 -38.02 -4.43 4.04
C TYR A 149 -38.85 -5.69 4.21
N PHE A 150 -40.16 -5.52 4.40
CA PHE A 150 -41.16 -6.58 4.51
C PHE A 150 -42.46 -6.11 3.88
N ASN A 151 -42.99 -6.89 2.94
CA ASN A 151 -44.31 -6.69 2.36
C ASN A 151 -45.20 -7.93 2.61
N ASP A 152 -46.25 -7.70 3.34
CA ASP A 152 -47.15 -8.76 3.80
C ASP A 152 -48.01 -9.35 2.67
N ASN A 153 -48.17 -8.63 1.55
CA ASN A 153 -48.96 -9.07 0.42
C ASN A 153 -48.48 -8.46 -0.89
N VAL A 154 -47.37 -8.96 -1.41
CA VAL A 154 -46.83 -8.49 -2.70
C VAL A 154 -47.71 -8.98 -3.87
N THR A 155 -48.17 -10.22 -3.77
CA THR A 155 -49.01 -10.92 -4.78
C THR A 155 -49.68 -12.13 -4.17
N THR A 156 -50.52 -12.81 -4.95
CA THR A 156 -51.09 -14.08 -4.60
C THR A 156 -50.75 -15.16 -5.63
N LEU A 157 -50.81 -16.43 -5.25
CA LEU A 157 -50.66 -17.52 -6.19
C LEU A 157 -51.84 -17.53 -7.19
N ASP A 158 -51.54 -17.77 -8.46
CA ASP A 158 -52.52 -17.88 -9.55
C ASP A 158 -53.06 -19.30 -9.72
N ALA A 159 -52.39 -20.29 -9.14
CA ALA A 159 -52.78 -21.70 -9.15
C ALA A 159 -52.40 -22.39 -7.84
N GLU A 160 -52.92 -23.61 -7.60
CA GLU A 160 -52.39 -24.50 -6.57
C GLU A 160 -51.02 -25.02 -7.00
N GLU A 161 -50.02 -24.92 -6.14
CA GLU A 161 -48.64 -25.33 -6.41
C GLU A 161 -48.27 -26.56 -5.55
N ALA A 162 -47.87 -27.64 -6.18
CA ALA A 162 -47.56 -28.88 -5.50
C ALA A 162 -46.20 -28.84 -4.76
N ALA A 163 -46.09 -29.64 -3.69
CA ALA A 163 -44.80 -29.86 -3.03
C ALA A 163 -43.74 -30.36 -4.02
N GLY A 164 -42.51 -29.87 -3.92
CA GLY A 164 -41.39 -30.14 -4.81
C GLY A 164 -41.28 -29.18 -6.00
N GLN A 165 -42.29 -28.39 -6.28
CA GLN A 165 -42.28 -27.43 -7.38
C GLN A 165 -41.35 -26.26 -7.10
N THR A 166 -40.55 -25.88 -8.08
CA THR A 166 -39.59 -24.74 -7.96
C THR A 166 -40.11 -23.50 -8.66
N VAL A 167 -40.88 -23.64 -9.74
CA VAL A 167 -41.47 -22.52 -10.47
C VAL A 167 -42.90 -22.34 -9.99
N ILE A 168 -43.21 -21.18 -9.46
CA ILE A 168 -44.44 -20.83 -8.78
C ILE A 168 -45.20 -19.79 -9.60
N SER A 169 -46.46 -20.08 -9.95
CA SER A 169 -47.31 -19.15 -10.68
C SER A 169 -47.90 -18.11 -9.74
N VAL A 170 -47.65 -16.82 -10.06
CA VAL A 170 -48.12 -15.69 -9.27
C VAL A 170 -48.94 -14.73 -10.13
N THR A 171 -49.89 -14.04 -9.54
CA THR A 171 -50.73 -13.05 -10.24
C THR A 171 -49.86 -11.89 -10.79
N SER A 172 -48.78 -11.58 -10.11
CA SER A 172 -47.79 -10.57 -10.58
C SER A 172 -46.43 -10.86 -9.97
N GLU A 173 -45.41 -10.85 -10.79
CA GLU A 173 -43.98 -10.91 -10.37
C GLU A 173 -43.40 -9.54 -10.04
N ALA A 174 -44.14 -8.46 -10.30
CA ALA A 174 -43.70 -7.11 -10.03
C ALA A 174 -43.42 -6.91 -8.53
N GLY A 175 -42.25 -6.39 -8.20
CA GLY A 175 -41.83 -6.16 -6.82
C GLY A 175 -40.98 -7.26 -6.22
N PHE A 176 -40.67 -8.34 -6.94
CA PHE A 176 -39.66 -9.33 -6.53
C PHE A 176 -38.34 -9.07 -7.22
N GLN A 177 -37.30 -9.29 -6.47
CA GLN A 177 -35.92 -9.33 -6.99
C GLN A 177 -35.33 -10.74 -6.78
N ILE A 178 -34.32 -11.05 -7.58
CA ILE A 178 -33.53 -12.26 -7.36
C ILE A 178 -32.89 -12.15 -5.97
N ARG A 179 -33.02 -13.25 -5.21
CA ARG A 179 -32.56 -13.43 -3.83
C ARG A 179 -33.46 -12.86 -2.73
N ASP A 180 -34.56 -12.15 -3.06
CA ASP A 180 -35.59 -11.88 -2.06
C ASP A 180 -36.04 -13.17 -1.34
N ILE A 181 -36.37 -13.03 -0.07
CA ILE A 181 -36.88 -14.14 0.74
C ILE A 181 -38.42 -14.09 0.71
N VAL A 182 -39.04 -15.21 0.42
CA VAL A 182 -40.51 -15.29 0.35
C VAL A 182 -41.06 -16.36 1.28
N ARG A 183 -42.27 -16.11 1.78
CA ARG A 183 -43.11 -17.09 2.50
C ARG A 183 -44.49 -17.13 1.87
N PHE A 184 -45.15 -18.29 1.96
CA PHE A 184 -46.47 -18.48 1.41
C PHE A 184 -47.52 -18.63 2.52
N GLY A 185 -48.39 -17.66 2.67
CA GLY A 185 -49.43 -17.63 3.70
C GLY A 185 -48.86 -17.75 5.11
N THR A 186 -49.36 -18.72 5.87
CA THR A 186 -48.93 -18.96 7.26
C THR A 186 -47.79 -19.98 7.39
N ASP A 187 -47.25 -20.49 6.27
CA ASP A 187 -46.12 -21.43 6.30
C ASP A 187 -44.85 -20.69 6.78
N PRO A 188 -44.18 -21.15 7.86
CA PRO A 188 -42.95 -20.51 8.34
C PRO A 188 -41.72 -20.80 7.48
N GLN A 189 -41.84 -21.73 6.51
CA GLN A 189 -40.74 -22.06 5.61
C GLN A 189 -40.36 -20.84 4.74
N GLU A 190 -39.10 -20.53 4.71
CA GLU A 190 -38.53 -19.47 3.87
C GLU A 190 -37.99 -20.06 2.57
N TYR A 191 -38.21 -19.33 1.50
CA TYR A 191 -37.71 -19.65 0.17
C TYR A 191 -36.96 -18.44 -0.38
N ARG A 192 -35.90 -18.69 -1.11
CA ARG A 192 -35.16 -17.65 -1.85
C ARG A 192 -35.64 -17.60 -3.29
N VAL A 193 -35.93 -16.44 -3.81
CA VAL A 193 -36.20 -16.21 -5.22
C VAL A 193 -34.93 -16.39 -6.02
N THR A 194 -34.87 -17.32 -6.95
CA THR A 194 -33.70 -17.60 -7.81
C THR A 194 -33.87 -17.06 -9.22
N ALA A 195 -35.09 -16.86 -9.68
CA ALA A 195 -35.39 -16.19 -10.94
C ALA A 195 -36.81 -15.61 -10.92
N THR A 196 -37.05 -14.62 -11.77
CA THR A 196 -38.36 -14.02 -12.04
C THR A 196 -38.66 -14.07 -13.53
N ALA A 197 -39.89 -14.41 -13.91
CA ALA A 197 -40.38 -14.34 -15.28
C ALA A 197 -41.85 -13.95 -15.25
N THR A 198 -42.40 -13.47 -16.38
CA THR A 198 -43.78 -13.00 -16.45
C THR A 198 -44.78 -14.00 -15.83
N GLY A 199 -45.48 -13.59 -14.77
CA GLY A 199 -46.44 -14.39 -14.03
C GLY A 199 -45.83 -15.53 -13.20
N THR A 200 -44.53 -15.62 -13.04
CA THR A 200 -43.90 -16.69 -12.24
C THR A 200 -42.67 -16.19 -11.48
N ILE A 201 -42.43 -16.82 -10.32
CA ILE A 201 -41.18 -16.75 -9.57
C ILE A 201 -40.59 -18.14 -9.41
N THR A 202 -39.29 -18.27 -9.55
CA THR A 202 -38.58 -19.51 -9.23
C THR A 202 -38.03 -19.42 -7.83
N VAL A 203 -38.25 -20.44 -7.01
CA VAL A 203 -37.85 -20.41 -5.60
C VAL A 203 -37.07 -21.66 -5.21
N GLU A 204 -36.21 -21.49 -4.22
CA GLU A 204 -35.45 -22.56 -3.57
C GLU A 204 -35.66 -22.48 -2.05
N ALA A 205 -35.99 -23.60 -1.42
CA ALA A 205 -36.23 -23.67 0.01
C ALA A 205 -34.92 -23.44 0.80
N LEU A 206 -34.93 -22.51 1.73
CA LEU A 206 -33.82 -22.30 2.64
C LEU A 206 -33.71 -23.40 3.69
N ASN A 207 -32.51 -23.72 4.12
CA ASN A 207 -32.23 -24.79 5.09
C ASN A 207 -32.62 -26.19 4.61
N GLN A 208 -32.71 -26.37 3.30
CA GLN A 208 -32.94 -27.64 2.61
C GLN A 208 -31.78 -27.91 1.61
N PRO A 209 -31.65 -29.15 1.10
CA PRO A 209 -30.69 -29.42 0.03
C PRO A 209 -30.89 -28.49 -1.17
N ALA A 210 -29.82 -28.13 -1.83
CA ALA A 210 -29.83 -27.22 -2.99
C ALA A 210 -30.82 -27.73 -4.08
N GLY A 211 -31.57 -26.78 -4.66
CA GLY A 211 -32.61 -27.09 -5.67
C GLY A 211 -33.93 -27.63 -5.11
N THR A 212 -34.09 -27.64 -3.78
CA THR A 212 -35.39 -28.05 -3.18
C THR A 212 -36.42 -26.95 -3.43
N GLY A 213 -37.54 -27.32 -4.08
CA GLY A 213 -38.70 -26.45 -4.28
C GLY A 213 -39.60 -26.38 -3.05
N LEU A 214 -40.89 -26.16 -3.24
CA LEU A 214 -41.86 -26.08 -2.15
C LEU A 214 -41.80 -27.32 -1.25
N VAL A 215 -41.72 -27.11 0.05
CA VAL A 215 -41.71 -28.20 1.05
C VAL A 215 -43.10 -28.79 1.24
N SER A 216 -44.14 -27.98 1.04
CA SER A 216 -45.56 -28.37 1.15
C SER A 216 -46.36 -27.84 -0.04
N THR A 217 -47.52 -28.47 -0.32
CA THR A 217 -48.46 -27.94 -1.30
C THR A 217 -49.08 -26.64 -0.81
N VAL A 218 -49.10 -25.63 -1.69
CA VAL A 218 -49.65 -24.30 -1.40
C VAL A 218 -50.88 -24.06 -2.24
N ALA A 219 -51.99 -23.70 -1.59
CA ALA A 219 -53.28 -23.51 -2.26
C ALA A 219 -53.29 -22.26 -3.17
N ASN A 220 -54.15 -22.29 -4.20
CA ASN A 220 -54.45 -21.14 -5.03
C ASN A 220 -54.88 -19.91 -4.18
N SER A 221 -54.56 -18.71 -4.62
CA SER A 221 -54.88 -17.45 -3.97
C SER A 221 -54.21 -17.25 -2.58
N THR A 222 -53.23 -18.08 -2.23
CA THR A 222 -52.39 -17.86 -1.05
C THR A 222 -51.55 -16.60 -1.24
N GLN A 223 -51.51 -15.79 -0.20
CA GLN A 223 -50.69 -14.56 -0.19
C GLN A 223 -49.20 -14.89 -0.19
N VAL A 224 -48.42 -14.10 -0.91
CA VAL A 224 -46.97 -14.20 -0.93
C VAL A 224 -46.38 -13.00 -0.15
N HIS A 225 -45.73 -13.34 0.94
CA HIS A 225 -44.99 -12.39 1.75
C HIS A 225 -43.57 -12.28 1.21
N ARG A 226 -43.03 -11.04 1.11
CA ARG A 226 -41.65 -10.80 0.69
C ARG A 226 -40.86 -10.12 1.79
N TYR A 227 -39.68 -10.63 2.06
CA TYR A 227 -38.66 -10.02 2.88
C TYR A 227 -37.48 -9.63 1.97
N TRP A 228 -36.88 -8.49 2.26
CA TRP A 228 -35.61 -8.11 1.64
C TRP A 228 -34.51 -9.15 1.94
N GLU A 229 -33.63 -9.44 0.98
CA GLU A 229 -32.55 -10.43 1.13
C GLU A 229 -31.75 -10.27 2.45
N PHE A 230 -31.53 -9.01 2.87
CA PHE A 230 -30.71 -8.67 4.04
C PHE A 230 -31.53 -8.24 5.26
N TYR A 231 -32.80 -8.60 5.34
CA TYR A 231 -33.69 -8.18 6.43
C TYR A 231 -33.17 -8.58 7.82
N ASN A 232 -32.45 -9.70 7.92
CA ASN A 232 -31.88 -10.24 9.14
C ASN A 232 -30.58 -9.54 9.61
N GLN A 233 -30.06 -8.60 8.84
CA GLN A 233 -28.90 -7.79 9.20
C GLN A 233 -29.30 -6.56 10.06
N PHE A 234 -30.57 -6.27 10.19
CA PHE A 234 -31.10 -5.09 10.86
C PHE A 234 -32.22 -5.45 11.83
N ASP A 235 -32.28 -4.76 12.97
CA ASP A 235 -33.26 -5.03 14.03
C ASP A 235 -34.69 -4.71 13.62
N LYS A 236 -34.87 -3.77 12.70
CA LYS A 236 -36.19 -3.31 12.22
C LYS A 236 -36.11 -2.67 10.83
N ALA A 237 -37.27 -2.48 10.22
CA ALA A 237 -37.39 -1.74 8.96
C ALA A 237 -36.98 -0.26 9.12
N PRO A 238 -36.49 0.38 8.03
CA PRO A 238 -36.19 1.81 8.01
C PRO A 238 -37.47 2.62 8.21
N GLY A 239 -37.39 3.71 8.94
CA GLY A 239 -38.57 4.50 9.34
C GLY A 239 -38.35 5.99 9.23
N THR A 240 -38.56 6.68 10.35
CA THR A 240 -38.34 8.11 10.51
C THR A 240 -37.32 8.30 11.64
N SER A 241 -36.24 9.02 11.33
CA SER A 241 -35.21 9.33 12.29
C SER A 241 -35.70 10.30 13.38
N ALA A 242 -34.99 10.31 14.51
CA ALA A 242 -35.26 11.27 15.58
C ALA A 242 -35.06 12.72 15.10
N SER A 243 -34.06 12.93 14.23
CA SER A 243 -33.77 14.22 13.63
C SER A 243 -34.90 14.70 12.72
N ALA A 244 -35.44 13.81 11.88
CA ALA A 244 -36.59 14.10 11.04
C ALA A 244 -37.86 14.37 11.84
N THR A 245 -38.12 13.55 12.87
CA THR A 245 -39.24 13.74 13.78
C THR A 245 -39.21 15.11 14.48
N ALA A 246 -38.04 15.55 14.95
CA ALA A 246 -37.83 16.84 15.57
C ALA A 246 -38.07 18.01 14.61
N ALA A 247 -37.80 17.82 13.33
CA ALA A 247 -38.05 18.80 12.26
C ALA A 247 -39.44 18.66 11.61
N SER A 248 -40.33 17.80 12.14
CA SER A 248 -41.64 17.46 11.56
C SER A 248 -41.57 16.83 10.16
N GLY A 249 -40.42 16.22 9.82
CA GLY A 249 -40.25 15.39 8.64
C GLY A 249 -40.62 13.94 8.90
N SER A 250 -40.65 13.14 7.86
CA SER A 250 -40.97 11.71 7.96
C SER A 250 -40.31 10.88 6.87
N ALA A 251 -40.14 9.63 7.21
CA ALA A 251 -39.79 8.62 6.22
C ALA A 251 -38.39 8.83 5.58
N ASP A 252 -37.40 9.26 6.34
CA ASP A 252 -36.06 9.62 5.86
C ASP A 252 -35.01 8.50 5.97
N GLU A 253 -35.26 7.48 6.81
CA GLU A 253 -34.28 6.41 7.02
C GLU A 253 -34.24 5.41 5.86
N ILE A 254 -33.03 4.93 5.55
CA ILE A 254 -32.76 3.84 4.61
C ILE A 254 -31.73 2.88 5.22
N HIS A 255 -31.72 1.65 4.70
CA HIS A 255 -30.62 0.69 4.92
C HIS A 255 -29.86 0.47 3.63
N VAL A 256 -28.53 0.42 3.73
CA VAL A 256 -27.65 0.14 2.59
C VAL A 256 -26.71 -1.00 2.98
N VAL A 257 -26.55 -1.97 2.09
CA VAL A 257 -25.68 -3.12 2.25
C VAL A 257 -24.76 -3.23 1.04
N VAL A 258 -23.47 -3.41 1.30
CA VAL A 258 -22.46 -3.69 0.27
C VAL A 258 -22.11 -5.16 0.34
N VAL A 259 -22.13 -5.82 -0.80
CA VAL A 259 -22.06 -7.28 -0.93
C VAL A 259 -20.97 -7.67 -1.92
N ASP A 260 -20.25 -8.74 -1.63
CA ASP A 260 -19.39 -9.46 -2.56
C ASP A 260 -20.24 -10.45 -3.38
N GLU A 261 -20.74 -10.01 -4.54
CA GLU A 261 -21.69 -10.77 -5.33
C GLU A 261 -21.10 -12.08 -5.86
N ASP A 262 -19.88 -12.03 -6.39
CA ASP A 262 -19.20 -13.16 -7.02
C ASP A 262 -18.27 -13.93 -6.06
N GLY A 263 -18.02 -13.40 -4.87
CA GLY A 263 -17.12 -14.01 -3.88
C GLY A 263 -15.64 -13.79 -4.19
N VAL A 264 -15.29 -12.81 -5.02
CA VAL A 264 -13.91 -12.52 -5.36
C VAL A 264 -13.16 -11.92 -4.17
N ILE A 265 -13.85 -11.14 -3.34
CA ILE A 265 -13.27 -10.41 -2.22
C ILE A 265 -13.17 -11.29 -0.97
N SER A 266 -14.28 -11.89 -0.58
CA SER A 266 -14.41 -12.66 0.67
C SER A 266 -14.11 -14.15 0.51
N GLY A 267 -14.08 -14.65 -0.74
CA GLY A 267 -14.03 -16.08 -1.06
C GLY A 267 -15.39 -16.77 -0.99
N LYS A 268 -16.49 -16.04 -0.71
CA LYS A 268 -17.83 -16.57 -0.62
C LYS A 268 -18.82 -15.65 -1.34
N GLN A 269 -19.54 -16.20 -2.31
CA GLN A 269 -20.56 -15.46 -3.05
C GLN A 269 -21.64 -14.89 -2.12
N HIS A 270 -22.05 -13.66 -2.41
CA HIS A 270 -23.08 -12.93 -1.70
C HIS A 270 -22.78 -12.69 -0.20
N GLU A 271 -21.50 -12.66 0.17
CA GLU A 271 -21.12 -12.28 1.53
C GLU A 271 -21.29 -10.78 1.73
N VAL A 272 -21.84 -10.40 2.89
CA VAL A 272 -22.01 -8.99 3.26
C VAL A 272 -20.68 -8.43 3.69
N LEU A 273 -20.22 -7.38 3.02
CA LEU A 273 -18.98 -6.68 3.35
C LEU A 273 -19.22 -5.53 4.33
N GLU A 274 -20.26 -4.72 4.08
CA GLU A 274 -20.60 -3.56 4.88
C GLU A 274 -22.10 -3.39 5.03
N THR A 275 -22.52 -2.86 6.18
CA THR A 275 -23.93 -2.55 6.47
C THR A 275 -24.06 -1.13 7.02
N TYR A 276 -24.99 -0.36 6.46
CA TYR A 276 -25.31 1.00 6.92
C TYR A 276 -26.80 1.05 7.28
N GLY A 277 -27.08 0.91 8.58
CA GLY A 277 -28.45 0.89 9.09
C GLY A 277 -28.93 2.26 9.54
N PHE A 278 -30.20 2.59 9.26
CA PHE A 278 -30.86 3.81 9.72
C PHE A 278 -30.16 5.10 9.31
N VAL A 279 -29.49 5.10 8.16
CA VAL A 279 -28.92 6.32 7.58
C VAL A 279 -30.03 7.14 6.91
N SER A 280 -29.89 8.46 6.91
CA SER A 280 -30.94 9.36 6.46
C SER A 280 -30.73 9.85 5.04
N CYS A 281 -31.80 10.00 4.29
CA CYS A 281 -31.81 10.71 3.01
C CYS A 281 -31.71 12.23 3.15
N ALA A 282 -31.96 12.78 4.33
CA ALA A 282 -31.94 14.22 4.56
C ALA A 282 -30.50 14.73 4.72
N SER A 283 -30.16 15.78 3.97
CA SER A 283 -28.80 16.32 3.90
C SER A 283 -28.29 16.93 5.23
N ASP A 284 -29.20 17.34 6.11
CA ASP A 284 -28.93 17.97 7.40
C ASP A 284 -29.26 17.06 8.60
N ALA A 285 -29.61 15.79 8.36
CA ALA A 285 -29.88 14.83 9.41
C ALA A 285 -28.64 14.56 10.27
N LYS A 286 -28.88 14.42 11.57
CA LYS A 286 -27.84 14.11 12.56
C LYS A 286 -28.20 12.86 13.35
N ASN A 287 -27.17 12.11 13.75
CA ASN A 287 -27.29 11.02 14.71
C ASN A 287 -27.39 11.55 16.15
N ALA A 288 -27.51 10.65 17.14
CA ALA A 288 -27.64 11.00 18.53
C ALA A 288 -26.42 11.76 19.09
N GLU A 289 -25.23 11.56 18.52
CA GLU A 289 -23.97 12.21 18.88
C GLU A 289 -23.79 13.57 18.19
N GLY A 290 -24.71 13.97 17.30
CA GLY A 290 -24.66 15.23 16.56
C GLY A 290 -23.82 15.21 15.27
N ALA A 291 -23.26 14.04 14.88
CA ALA A 291 -22.59 13.88 13.61
C ALA A 291 -23.59 13.75 12.45
N SER A 292 -23.15 13.98 11.21
CA SER A 292 -23.99 13.80 10.03
C SER A 292 -24.47 12.35 9.92
N ASN A 293 -25.78 12.17 9.78
CA ASN A 293 -26.41 10.87 9.47
C ASN A 293 -26.87 10.82 8.00
N TYR A 294 -26.47 11.79 7.19
CA TYR A 294 -26.77 11.78 5.76
C TYR A 294 -26.05 10.63 5.06
N TYR A 295 -26.80 9.73 4.43
CA TYR A 295 -26.26 8.47 3.89
C TYR A 295 -25.06 8.67 2.96
N LYS A 296 -25.06 9.73 2.12
CA LYS A 296 -23.91 10.12 1.30
C LYS A 296 -22.65 10.30 2.16
N ASN A 297 -22.74 11.11 3.22
CA ASN A 297 -21.60 11.43 4.06
C ASN A 297 -21.15 10.22 4.87
N VAL A 298 -22.07 9.42 5.38
CA VAL A 298 -21.77 8.23 6.15
C VAL A 298 -21.02 7.22 5.30
N ILE A 299 -21.54 6.90 4.12
CA ILE A 299 -20.94 5.91 3.22
C ILE A 299 -19.57 6.38 2.72
N ASN A 300 -19.46 7.62 2.23
CA ASN A 300 -18.19 8.13 1.72
C ASN A 300 -17.07 8.18 2.77
N ASN A 301 -17.42 8.42 4.03
CA ASN A 301 -16.45 8.50 5.13
C ASN A 301 -16.09 7.13 5.72
N GLN A 302 -16.95 6.12 5.60
CA GLN A 302 -16.81 4.85 6.31
C GLN A 302 -16.58 3.66 5.39
N SER A 303 -17.05 3.72 4.13
CA SER A 303 -16.90 2.60 3.22
C SER A 303 -15.45 2.43 2.74
N ASP A 304 -14.99 1.19 2.76
CA ASP A 304 -13.72 0.77 2.16
C ASP A 304 -13.89 0.30 0.71
N TRP A 305 -15.14 0.10 0.25
CA TRP A 305 -15.44 -0.55 -1.02
C TRP A 305 -16.10 0.32 -2.07
N ILE A 306 -16.91 1.32 -1.66
CA ILE A 306 -17.71 2.12 -2.60
C ILE A 306 -17.61 3.62 -2.36
N TRP A 307 -17.84 4.37 -3.43
CA TRP A 307 -18.20 5.79 -3.42
C TRP A 307 -19.68 5.98 -3.76
N TRP A 308 -20.31 6.93 -3.10
CA TRP A 308 -21.55 7.51 -3.59
C TRP A 308 -21.22 8.51 -4.70
N THR A 309 -21.81 8.38 -5.88
CA THR A 309 -21.56 9.23 -7.05
C THR A 309 -22.80 9.97 -7.54
N GLY A 310 -23.96 9.67 -6.98
CA GLY A 310 -25.18 10.37 -7.36
C GLY A 310 -26.44 9.84 -6.71
N HIS A 311 -27.54 10.52 -6.98
CA HIS A 311 -28.87 10.10 -6.56
C HIS A 311 -29.59 9.40 -7.69
N SER A 312 -30.12 8.22 -7.43
CA SER A 312 -31.01 7.56 -8.38
C SER A 312 -32.42 8.09 -8.28
N THR A 313 -33.03 8.25 -9.44
CA THR A 313 -34.47 8.52 -9.54
C THR A 313 -35.34 7.40 -9.01
N SER A 314 -34.78 6.20 -8.89
CA SER A 314 -35.51 5.00 -8.43
C SER A 314 -35.44 4.80 -6.91
N THR A 315 -34.28 5.12 -6.29
CA THR A 315 -34.06 4.97 -4.83
C THR A 315 -34.61 6.13 -4.04
N HIS A 316 -34.59 7.27 -4.67
CA HIS A 316 -35.22 8.49 -4.15
C HIS A 316 -36.23 8.86 -5.18
N PRO A 317 -37.48 9.07 -4.84
CA PRO A 317 -38.42 9.68 -5.76
C PRO A 317 -37.86 11.06 -6.08
N ALA A 318 -37.12 11.10 -7.13
CA ALA A 318 -36.35 12.23 -7.61
C ALA A 318 -37.22 13.43 -7.98
N ALA A 319 -38.50 13.20 -8.07
CA ALA A 319 -39.45 14.28 -8.22
C ALA A 319 -39.24 15.44 -7.24
N ASN A 320 -38.47 15.20 -6.16
CA ASN A 320 -38.32 16.21 -5.11
C ASN A 320 -36.87 16.64 -4.83
N SER A 321 -35.92 16.42 -5.74
CA SER A 321 -34.55 16.93 -5.59
C SER A 321 -33.91 16.48 -4.25
N VAL A 322 -33.98 15.21 -3.92
CA VAL A 322 -33.61 14.66 -2.61
C VAL A 322 -32.17 14.93 -2.19
N HIS A 323 -31.29 15.11 -3.17
CA HIS A 323 -29.87 15.38 -2.96
C HIS A 323 -29.57 16.72 -2.27
N THR A 324 -30.50 17.66 -2.27
CA THR A 324 -30.37 18.96 -1.57
C THR A 324 -31.45 19.16 -0.53
N HIS A 325 -32.23 18.12 -0.23
CA HIS A 325 -33.40 18.25 0.64
C HIS A 325 -32.99 18.21 2.09
N ALA A 326 -33.22 19.32 2.80
CA ALA A 326 -33.07 19.41 4.23
C ALA A 326 -34.36 19.00 4.94
N LEU A 327 -34.25 18.60 6.20
CA LEU A 327 -35.38 18.39 7.08
C LEU A 327 -36.09 19.72 7.33
N SER A 328 -37.14 20.02 6.61
CA SER A 328 -37.87 21.26 6.80
C SER A 328 -39.37 21.04 6.88
N GLY A 329 -39.97 21.41 8.00
CA GLY A 329 -41.41 21.35 8.19
C GLY A 329 -41.98 19.93 8.02
N SER A 330 -43.00 19.78 7.21
CA SER A 330 -43.68 18.51 6.94
C SER A 330 -43.09 17.69 5.80
N THR A 331 -41.79 17.76 5.59
CA THR A 331 -41.12 17.00 4.51
C THR A 331 -41.27 15.50 4.71
N ALA A 332 -41.85 14.84 3.71
CA ALA A 332 -41.90 13.38 3.62
C ALA A 332 -41.07 12.92 2.42
N PHE A 333 -40.15 12.03 2.66
CA PHE A 333 -39.36 11.42 1.59
C PHE A 333 -40.18 10.31 0.93
N GLY A 334 -40.33 10.38 -0.40
CA GLY A 334 -40.98 9.29 -1.15
C GLY A 334 -40.10 8.05 -1.16
N ARG A 335 -40.72 6.87 -1.24
CA ARG A 335 -40.02 5.61 -1.06
C ARG A 335 -40.49 4.53 -2.02
N PRO A 336 -39.57 3.76 -2.62
CA PRO A 336 -39.95 2.56 -3.35
C PRO A 336 -40.47 1.50 -2.38
N SER A 337 -41.49 0.74 -2.84
CA SER A 337 -42.07 -0.37 -2.10
C SER A 337 -41.29 -1.69 -2.26
N ALA A 338 -40.20 -1.66 -3.04
CA ALA A 338 -39.31 -2.80 -3.25
C ALA A 338 -37.84 -2.37 -2.98
N PRO A 339 -36.97 -3.25 -2.52
CA PRO A 339 -35.55 -2.97 -2.41
C PRO A 339 -34.94 -2.74 -3.78
N ILE A 340 -33.84 -2.00 -3.83
CA ILE A 340 -33.11 -1.73 -5.08
C ILE A 340 -31.70 -2.30 -4.92
N SER A 341 -31.34 -3.20 -5.80
CA SER A 341 -30.02 -3.79 -5.87
C SER A 341 -29.34 -3.39 -7.17
N SER A 342 -28.10 -2.97 -7.07
CA SER A 342 -27.27 -2.52 -8.19
C SER A 342 -25.94 -3.26 -8.16
N SER A 343 -25.69 -4.14 -9.11
CA SER A 343 -24.36 -4.74 -9.33
C SER A 343 -23.46 -3.71 -10.03
N LEU A 344 -22.20 -3.65 -9.64
CA LEU A 344 -21.20 -2.82 -10.31
C LEU A 344 -20.53 -3.60 -11.44
N ALA A 345 -20.21 -2.93 -12.52
CA ALA A 345 -19.58 -3.49 -13.71
C ALA A 345 -18.55 -2.53 -14.31
N ASP A 346 -17.88 -2.96 -15.38
CA ASP A 346 -16.94 -2.16 -16.19
C ASP A 346 -15.65 -1.75 -15.47
N GLY A 347 -15.39 -2.29 -14.27
CA GLY A 347 -14.11 -2.13 -13.58
C GLY A 347 -12.98 -2.88 -14.30
N ALA A 348 -11.83 -2.23 -14.46
CA ALA A 348 -10.68 -2.78 -15.17
C ALA A 348 -9.36 -2.48 -14.47
N ASP A 349 -8.45 -3.48 -14.41
CA ASP A 349 -7.11 -3.32 -13.84
C ASP A 349 -6.16 -2.49 -14.74
N GLY A 350 -6.48 -2.38 -16.04
CA GLY A 350 -5.74 -1.59 -17.02
C GLY A 350 -4.37 -2.13 -17.43
N GLY A 351 -3.96 -3.27 -16.88
CA GLY A 351 -2.66 -3.88 -17.13
C GLY A 351 -1.49 -3.12 -16.48
N LEU A 352 -0.25 -3.42 -16.92
CA LEU A 352 0.95 -2.76 -16.38
C LEU A 352 1.02 -1.28 -16.82
N PRO A 353 1.48 -0.38 -15.94
CA PRO A 353 1.67 1.02 -16.27
C PRO A 353 2.78 1.22 -17.30
N SER A 354 2.76 2.36 -18.00
CA SER A 354 3.89 2.80 -18.82
C SER A 354 5.11 3.13 -17.96
N PRO A 355 6.34 3.17 -18.53
CA PRO A 355 7.53 3.58 -17.78
C PRO A 355 7.37 4.95 -17.12
N ALA A 356 6.77 5.89 -17.85
CA ALA A 356 6.52 7.25 -17.35
C ALA A 356 5.65 7.26 -16.10
N VAL A 357 4.54 6.53 -16.10
CA VAL A 357 3.65 6.40 -14.95
C VAL A 357 4.35 5.72 -13.78
N LYS A 358 5.16 4.68 -14.05
CA LYS A 358 5.86 3.94 -13.01
C LYS A 358 6.89 4.79 -12.27
N TYR A 359 7.72 5.56 -12.97
CA TYR A 359 8.66 6.44 -12.28
C TYR A 359 8.01 7.72 -11.73
N ALA A 360 6.92 8.24 -12.35
CA ALA A 360 6.17 9.35 -11.79
C ALA A 360 5.64 9.05 -10.38
N GLY A 361 5.19 7.80 -10.14
CA GLY A 361 4.79 7.36 -8.81
C GLY A 361 5.88 7.55 -7.74
N TYR A 362 7.16 7.49 -8.10
CA TYR A 362 8.26 7.82 -7.19
C TYR A 362 8.56 9.31 -7.14
N VAL A 363 8.61 9.98 -8.29
CA VAL A 363 8.97 11.42 -8.38
C VAL A 363 7.95 12.27 -7.64
N ASP A 364 6.67 12.05 -7.93
CA ASP A 364 5.58 12.88 -7.41
C ASP A 364 5.34 12.65 -5.92
N ASN A 365 5.53 11.41 -5.44
CA ASN A 365 5.24 11.07 -4.04
C ASN A 365 6.47 11.04 -3.14
N PHE A 366 7.66 10.76 -3.68
CA PHE A 366 8.90 10.63 -2.89
C PHE A 366 10.02 11.56 -3.38
N GLY A 367 9.75 12.49 -4.28
CA GLY A 367 10.77 13.42 -4.81
C GLY A 367 11.26 14.43 -3.79
N ASP A 368 10.40 14.84 -2.85
CA ASP A 368 10.73 15.82 -1.82
C ASP A 368 11.10 15.16 -0.48
N ALA A 369 12.30 15.50 0.02
CA ALA A 369 12.81 14.99 1.29
C ALA A 369 12.17 15.66 2.52
N GLU A 370 11.52 16.81 2.36
CA GLU A 370 10.88 17.52 3.47
C GLU A 370 9.49 16.95 3.80
N THR A 371 8.77 16.46 2.79
CA THR A 371 7.42 15.90 2.95
C THR A 371 7.43 14.42 3.29
N GLN A 372 8.37 13.65 2.72
CA GLN A 372 8.43 12.20 2.89
C GLN A 372 9.81 11.74 3.34
N ASP A 373 9.89 11.25 4.58
CA ASP A 373 11.10 10.61 5.10
C ASP A 373 11.20 9.17 4.60
N VAL A 374 12.18 8.88 3.76
CA VAL A 374 12.48 7.54 3.22
C VAL A 374 13.99 7.30 3.19
N SER A 375 14.40 6.04 3.33
CA SER A 375 15.81 5.64 3.32
C SER A 375 16.17 4.75 2.12
N PHE A 376 15.16 4.05 1.56
CA PHE A 376 15.32 3.15 0.43
C PHE A 376 14.25 3.39 -0.62
N LEU A 377 14.65 3.52 -1.89
CA LEU A 377 13.76 3.48 -3.04
C LEU A 377 13.90 2.10 -3.70
N ILE A 378 12.90 1.26 -3.54
CA ILE A 378 12.89 -0.12 -4.04
C ILE A 378 12.28 -0.11 -5.42
N VAL A 379 13.07 -0.46 -6.45
CA VAL A 379 12.62 -0.36 -7.86
C VAL A 379 11.49 -1.36 -8.20
N GLY A 380 11.46 -2.52 -7.54
CA GLY A 380 10.54 -3.61 -7.90
C GLY A 380 10.86 -4.23 -9.25
N SER A 381 9.85 -4.73 -9.95
CA SER A 381 9.96 -5.16 -11.33
C SER A 381 9.97 -3.96 -12.27
N THR A 382 10.81 -3.98 -13.29
CA THR A 382 10.87 -2.93 -14.31
C THR A 382 10.04 -3.24 -15.55
N ARG A 383 9.20 -4.27 -15.49
CA ARG A 383 8.22 -4.56 -16.55
C ARG A 383 7.17 -3.46 -16.62
N THR A 384 6.79 -3.13 -17.83
CA THR A 384 5.84 -2.06 -18.15
C THR A 384 4.82 -2.54 -19.19
N SER A 385 3.95 -1.67 -19.64
CA SER A 385 3.03 -1.93 -20.76
C SER A 385 3.75 -2.31 -22.05
N ASN A 386 5.03 -1.92 -22.19
CA ASN A 386 5.86 -2.30 -23.34
C ASN A 386 6.50 -3.69 -23.20
N GLY A 387 6.33 -4.35 -22.04
CA GLY A 387 6.96 -5.63 -21.72
C GLY A 387 8.24 -5.49 -20.87
N ASP A 388 9.14 -6.43 -21.00
CA ASP A 388 10.42 -6.48 -20.28
C ASP A 388 11.57 -6.03 -21.20
N ILE A 389 11.63 -4.72 -21.46
CA ILE A 389 12.62 -4.15 -22.39
C ILE A 389 13.70 -3.34 -21.67
N LEU A 390 14.92 -3.35 -22.24
CA LEU A 390 16.10 -2.70 -21.65
C LEU A 390 15.95 -1.19 -21.53
N ALA A 391 15.33 -0.54 -22.51
CA ALA A 391 15.14 0.91 -22.51
C ALA A 391 14.30 1.37 -21.34
N ASP A 392 13.20 0.66 -21.03
CA ASP A 392 12.33 0.97 -19.91
C ASP A 392 13.01 0.73 -18.56
N HIS A 393 13.75 -0.40 -18.45
CA HIS A 393 14.56 -0.70 -17.28
C HIS A 393 15.53 0.44 -16.98
N ASN A 394 16.34 0.84 -17.95
CA ASN A 394 17.32 1.91 -17.78
C ASN A 394 16.66 3.26 -17.50
N SER A 395 15.52 3.56 -18.13
CA SER A 395 14.77 4.79 -17.88
C SER A 395 14.29 4.86 -16.43
N ILE A 396 13.63 3.81 -15.93
CA ILE A 396 13.11 3.76 -14.56
C ILE A 396 14.26 3.86 -13.54
N VAL A 397 15.30 3.03 -13.68
CA VAL A 397 16.42 3.00 -12.74
C VAL A 397 17.16 4.34 -12.70
N ASN A 398 17.44 4.96 -13.87
CA ASN A 398 18.14 6.25 -13.93
C ASN A 398 17.31 7.40 -13.37
N GLN A 399 15.99 7.41 -13.57
CA GLN A 399 15.11 8.41 -12.96
C GLN A 399 15.12 8.30 -11.43
N LEU A 400 15.06 7.08 -10.89
CA LEU A 400 15.11 6.88 -9.44
C LEU A 400 16.48 7.28 -8.86
N ILE A 401 17.57 6.99 -9.58
CA ILE A 401 18.91 7.45 -9.19
C ILE A 401 18.96 8.99 -9.13
N GLN A 402 18.37 9.66 -10.10
CA GLN A 402 18.29 11.12 -10.09
C GLN A 402 17.50 11.66 -8.89
N VAL A 403 16.38 11.01 -8.53
CA VAL A 403 15.62 11.34 -7.33
C VAL A 403 16.52 11.22 -6.08
N ALA A 404 17.24 10.09 -5.94
CA ALA A 404 18.11 9.87 -4.79
C ALA A 404 19.29 10.86 -4.73
N GLU A 405 19.86 11.24 -5.87
CA GLU A 405 20.91 12.24 -5.96
C GLU A 405 20.45 13.66 -5.61
N ASN A 406 19.22 14.00 -5.97
CA ASN A 406 18.62 15.27 -5.60
C ASN A 406 18.29 15.32 -4.10
N ARG A 407 17.72 14.23 -3.57
CA ARG A 407 17.36 14.11 -2.14
C ARG A 407 18.57 13.98 -1.22
N LYS A 408 19.55 13.17 -1.58
CA LYS A 408 20.78 12.84 -0.81
C LYS A 408 20.56 12.07 0.50
N ASP A 409 19.32 11.69 0.81
CA ASP A 409 18.93 11.05 2.07
C ASP A 409 18.48 9.58 1.92
N CYS A 410 18.47 9.05 0.71
CA CYS A 410 18.02 7.68 0.40
C CYS A 410 18.91 6.97 -0.61
N MET A 411 18.72 5.66 -0.76
CA MET A 411 19.43 4.84 -1.74
C MET A 411 18.42 4.06 -2.61
N VAL A 412 18.74 3.94 -3.90
CA VAL A 412 17.99 3.13 -4.88
C VAL A 412 18.51 1.71 -4.88
N ILE A 413 17.60 0.72 -4.86
CA ILE A 413 17.96 -0.69 -4.95
C ILE A 413 17.30 -1.29 -6.20
N ALA A 414 18.10 -1.79 -7.14
CA ALA A 414 17.66 -2.33 -8.42
C ALA A 414 18.14 -3.75 -8.67
N SER A 415 17.25 -4.56 -9.28
CA SER A 415 17.54 -5.90 -9.81
C SER A 415 17.56 -5.88 -11.35
N PRO A 416 18.26 -6.82 -12.02
CA PRO A 416 18.25 -6.90 -13.47
C PRO A 416 16.86 -7.26 -13.99
N ARG A 417 16.66 -7.14 -15.30
CA ARG A 417 15.41 -7.57 -15.94
C ARG A 417 15.17 -9.07 -15.76
N ARG A 418 13.89 -9.44 -15.72
CA ARG A 418 13.50 -10.86 -15.64
C ARG A 418 14.05 -11.67 -16.81
N ALA A 419 13.92 -11.16 -18.03
CA ALA A 419 14.37 -11.80 -19.24
C ALA A 419 15.88 -12.07 -19.27
N SER A 420 16.67 -11.35 -18.49
CA SER A 420 18.13 -11.52 -18.44
C SER A 420 18.57 -12.73 -17.64
N VAL A 421 17.74 -13.21 -16.71
CA VAL A 421 18.12 -14.29 -15.77
C VAL A 421 17.13 -15.44 -15.70
N VAL A 422 15.82 -15.20 -15.86
CA VAL A 422 14.80 -16.25 -15.74
C VAL A 422 14.66 -17.01 -17.06
N ASN A 423 14.71 -18.35 -16.99
CA ASN A 423 14.65 -19.26 -18.14
C ASN A 423 15.81 -19.09 -19.15
N VAL A 424 16.94 -18.54 -18.74
CA VAL A 424 18.16 -18.47 -19.53
C VAL A 424 19.03 -19.68 -19.17
N ALA A 425 19.37 -20.49 -20.17
CA ALA A 425 19.99 -21.81 -19.94
C ALA A 425 21.46 -21.78 -19.51
N SER A 426 22.21 -20.74 -19.91
CA SER A 426 23.66 -20.64 -19.67
C SER A 426 23.98 -19.60 -18.60
N GLU A 427 24.75 -19.98 -17.60
CA GLU A 427 25.24 -19.10 -16.54
C GLU A 427 26.07 -17.93 -17.11
N SER A 428 26.95 -18.20 -18.10
CA SER A 428 27.75 -17.15 -18.73
C SER A 428 26.88 -16.14 -19.49
N THR A 429 25.80 -16.62 -20.12
CA THR A 429 24.82 -15.75 -20.79
C THR A 429 24.05 -14.91 -19.77
N GLN A 430 23.65 -15.49 -18.66
CA GLN A 430 23.00 -14.75 -17.56
C GLN A 430 23.93 -13.64 -17.04
N SER A 431 25.19 -13.96 -16.75
CA SER A 431 26.19 -12.97 -16.31
C SER A 431 26.34 -11.82 -17.31
N SER A 432 26.52 -12.15 -18.62
CA SER A 432 26.65 -11.15 -19.66
C SER A 432 25.41 -10.28 -19.82
N ASN A 433 24.22 -10.87 -19.73
CA ASN A 433 22.95 -10.15 -19.80
C ASN A 433 22.78 -9.18 -18.63
N VAL A 434 23.09 -9.62 -17.41
CA VAL A 434 23.01 -8.78 -16.20
C VAL A 434 23.97 -7.59 -16.30
N ILE A 435 25.19 -7.80 -16.78
CA ILE A 435 26.16 -6.74 -17.03
C ILE A 435 25.65 -5.76 -18.09
N ALA A 436 25.02 -6.27 -19.16
CA ALA A 436 24.45 -5.45 -20.22
C ALA A 436 23.25 -4.62 -19.74
N ASP A 437 22.41 -5.17 -18.87
CA ASP A 437 21.27 -4.43 -18.27
C ASP A 437 21.74 -3.16 -17.54
N TYR A 438 22.88 -3.24 -16.86
CA TYR A 438 23.39 -2.13 -16.08
C TYR A 438 24.45 -1.27 -16.79
N ALA A 439 24.82 -1.60 -18.03
CA ALA A 439 25.86 -0.87 -18.76
C ALA A 439 25.52 0.61 -18.99
N SER A 440 24.23 0.94 -19.14
CA SER A 440 23.72 2.31 -19.35
C SER A 440 23.15 2.95 -18.07
N VAL A 441 23.28 2.29 -16.92
CA VAL A 441 22.84 2.85 -15.65
C VAL A 441 23.84 3.89 -15.16
N THR A 442 23.32 5.02 -14.72
CA THR A 442 24.10 6.16 -14.23
C THR A 442 25.02 5.75 -13.07
N SER A 443 26.30 6.15 -13.16
CA SER A 443 27.25 5.93 -12.09
C SER A 443 26.92 6.78 -10.87
N SER A 444 26.48 6.16 -9.80
CA SER A 444 26.07 6.87 -8.58
C SER A 444 26.41 6.09 -7.31
N SER A 445 26.80 6.78 -6.27
CA SER A 445 26.97 6.17 -4.94
C SER A 445 25.65 5.97 -4.21
N TYR A 446 24.56 6.54 -4.70
CA TYR A 446 23.21 6.39 -4.15
C TYR A 446 22.43 5.19 -4.70
N ALA A 447 23.06 4.35 -5.54
CA ALA A 447 22.42 3.17 -6.10
C ALA A 447 23.17 1.89 -5.70
N VAL A 448 22.39 0.82 -5.49
CA VAL A 448 22.82 -0.55 -5.22
C VAL A 448 22.21 -1.45 -6.28
N LEU A 449 23.06 -2.17 -7.01
CA LEU A 449 22.65 -3.08 -8.07
C LEU A 449 22.88 -4.51 -7.61
N ASP A 450 21.85 -5.36 -7.65
CA ASP A 450 21.99 -6.78 -7.37
C ASP A 450 21.95 -7.64 -8.64
N SER A 451 22.24 -8.95 -8.51
CA SER A 451 22.43 -9.82 -9.67
C SER A 451 21.23 -10.67 -10.01
N GLY A 452 20.08 -10.56 -9.30
CA GLY A 452 19.18 -11.65 -9.56
C GLY A 452 17.74 -11.58 -9.13
N TRP A 453 17.06 -12.69 -9.51
CA TRP A 453 15.69 -12.99 -9.19
C TRP A 453 15.60 -14.22 -8.31
N VAL A 454 14.68 -14.20 -7.37
CA VAL A 454 14.43 -15.26 -6.40
C VAL A 454 13.11 -15.97 -6.70
N TYR A 455 13.06 -17.27 -6.41
CA TYR A 455 11.86 -18.08 -6.56
C TYR A 455 11.25 -18.33 -5.19
N GLN A 456 10.01 -17.88 -5.01
CA GLN A 456 9.31 -17.99 -3.74
C GLN A 456 7.88 -18.48 -3.91
N TYR A 457 7.30 -18.98 -2.82
CA TYR A 457 5.93 -19.46 -2.79
C TYR A 457 4.94 -18.30 -2.64
N ASP A 458 3.97 -18.25 -3.55
CA ASP A 458 2.78 -17.41 -3.51
C ASP A 458 1.68 -18.15 -2.76
N ARG A 459 1.46 -17.77 -1.53
CA ARG A 459 0.47 -18.40 -0.65
C ARG A 459 -0.98 -18.06 -0.98
N TYR A 460 -1.20 -17.00 -1.77
CA TYR A 460 -2.54 -16.56 -2.14
C TYR A 460 -3.07 -17.30 -3.36
N ASN A 461 -2.18 -17.64 -4.30
CA ASN A 461 -2.52 -18.33 -5.54
C ASN A 461 -2.01 -19.79 -5.58
N ASP A 462 -1.48 -20.32 -4.46
CA ASP A 462 -0.96 -21.70 -4.31
C ASP A 462 0.03 -22.11 -5.41
N LYS A 463 0.97 -21.21 -5.73
CA LYS A 463 1.97 -21.43 -6.78
C LYS A 463 3.31 -20.80 -6.41
N TYR A 464 4.33 -21.13 -7.17
CA TYR A 464 5.62 -20.47 -7.05
C TYR A 464 5.78 -19.38 -8.12
N CYS A 465 6.35 -18.25 -7.75
CA CYS A 465 6.60 -17.12 -8.64
C CYS A 465 8.06 -16.62 -8.56
N TRP A 466 8.49 -15.99 -9.63
CA TRP A 466 9.76 -15.27 -9.68
C TRP A 466 9.56 -13.81 -9.26
N VAL A 467 10.44 -13.34 -8.37
CA VAL A 467 10.40 -11.97 -7.82
C VAL A 467 11.80 -11.36 -7.91
N PRO A 468 11.93 -10.07 -8.25
CA PRO A 468 13.23 -9.41 -8.26
C PRO A 468 13.84 -9.37 -6.86
N GLY A 469 15.17 -9.45 -6.76
CA GLY A 469 15.90 -9.49 -5.49
C GLY A 469 15.89 -8.20 -4.68
N ASN A 470 15.60 -7.06 -5.32
CA ASN A 470 15.76 -5.71 -4.74
C ASN A 470 14.94 -5.46 -3.48
N GLY A 471 13.72 -6.00 -3.38
CA GLY A 471 12.92 -5.91 -2.15
C GLY A 471 13.60 -6.62 -0.98
N HIS A 472 14.15 -7.82 -1.21
CA HIS A 472 14.95 -8.54 -0.21
C HIS A 472 16.25 -7.80 0.13
N THR A 473 16.98 -7.30 -0.88
CA THR A 473 18.24 -6.55 -0.69
C THR A 473 18.01 -5.31 0.18
N ALA A 474 16.97 -4.53 -0.10
CA ALA A 474 16.57 -3.39 0.72
C ALA A 474 16.18 -3.81 2.15
N GLY A 475 15.43 -4.90 2.27
CA GLY A 475 15.04 -5.47 3.56
C GLY A 475 16.23 -5.93 4.39
N ILE A 476 17.23 -6.58 3.78
CA ILE A 476 18.49 -6.97 4.43
C ILE A 476 19.24 -5.73 4.94
N MET A 477 19.24 -4.63 4.17
CA MET A 477 19.86 -3.37 4.59
C MET A 477 19.11 -2.77 5.79
N ALA A 478 17.79 -2.76 5.77
CA ALA A 478 16.97 -2.30 6.91
C ALA A 478 17.17 -3.19 8.16
N ARG A 479 17.18 -4.51 7.98
CA ARG A 479 17.46 -5.45 9.08
C ARG A 479 18.86 -5.26 9.67
N SER A 480 19.85 -4.92 8.84
CA SER A 480 21.21 -4.68 9.33
C SER A 480 21.24 -3.49 10.30
N ASP A 481 20.41 -2.47 10.09
CA ASP A 481 20.27 -1.32 10.99
C ASP A 481 19.65 -1.72 12.34
N LEU A 482 18.64 -2.58 12.30
CA LEU A 482 17.99 -3.08 13.51
C LEU A 482 18.91 -4.00 14.35
N LEU A 483 19.75 -4.78 13.68
CA LEU A 483 20.68 -5.72 14.37
C LEU A 483 21.95 -5.03 14.86
N ARG A 484 22.38 -3.97 14.19
CA ARG A 484 23.63 -3.23 14.43
C ARG A 484 23.40 -1.76 14.17
N ASP A 485 23.97 -1.25 13.09
CA ASP A 485 23.89 0.16 12.69
C ASP A 485 24.00 0.29 11.17
N PRO A 486 23.56 1.41 10.58
CA PRO A 486 23.57 1.64 9.13
C PRO A 486 24.96 1.58 8.48
N TRP A 487 26.01 1.80 9.24
CA TRP A 487 27.41 1.77 8.77
C TRP A 487 28.05 0.38 8.78
N PHE A 488 27.32 -0.66 9.14
CA PHE A 488 27.77 -2.04 8.95
C PHE A 488 27.40 -2.53 7.55
N SER A 489 28.33 -3.28 6.93
CA SER A 489 28.04 -3.90 5.62
C SER A 489 26.84 -4.86 5.73
N PRO A 490 25.83 -4.74 4.86
CA PRO A 490 24.68 -5.66 4.86
C PRO A 490 25.02 -7.03 4.28
N ALA A 491 26.17 -7.18 3.65
CA ALA A 491 26.58 -8.41 2.98
C ALA A 491 27.09 -9.50 3.94
N GLY A 492 27.15 -10.73 3.44
CA GLY A 492 27.77 -11.88 4.09
C GLY A 492 26.81 -12.72 4.92
N PHE A 493 27.35 -13.79 5.51
CA PHE A 493 26.59 -14.86 6.16
C PHE A 493 25.85 -14.45 7.43
N SER A 494 26.34 -13.44 8.13
CA SER A 494 25.73 -13.01 9.40
C SER A 494 24.54 -12.08 9.24
N ARG A 495 24.48 -11.28 8.20
CA ARG A 495 23.45 -10.24 7.98
C ARG A 495 22.78 -10.33 6.63
N GLY A 496 23.49 -10.78 5.60
CA GLY A 496 23.06 -10.76 4.21
C GLY A 496 22.19 -11.94 3.76
N GLN A 497 21.56 -12.67 4.67
CA GLN A 497 20.75 -13.85 4.34
C GLN A 497 19.37 -13.46 3.78
N TYR A 498 19.00 -14.07 2.65
CA TYR A 498 17.68 -14.01 2.04
C TYR A 498 16.71 -14.98 2.72
N LEU A 499 15.55 -14.52 3.14
CA LEU A 499 14.54 -15.30 3.85
C LEU A 499 13.37 -15.67 2.92
N GLY A 500 12.82 -16.88 3.09
CA GLY A 500 11.59 -17.29 2.42
C GLY A 500 11.73 -17.56 0.92
N ILE A 501 12.92 -17.80 0.43
CA ILE A 501 13.20 -18.15 -0.96
C ILE A 501 13.53 -19.65 -1.13
N THR A 502 13.18 -20.20 -2.28
CA THR A 502 13.44 -21.63 -2.61
C THR A 502 14.70 -21.80 -3.44
N LYS A 503 14.89 -20.94 -4.46
CA LYS A 503 16.05 -20.98 -5.34
C LYS A 503 16.29 -19.63 -6.00
N LEU A 504 17.47 -19.47 -6.63
CA LEU A 504 17.81 -18.32 -7.47
C LEU A 504 17.56 -18.65 -8.95
N ALA A 505 17.22 -17.62 -9.74
CA ALA A 505 17.21 -17.72 -11.20
C ALA A 505 18.64 -17.82 -11.76
N PHE A 506 19.57 -17.11 -11.12
CA PHE A 506 20.98 -17.05 -11.46
C PHE A 506 21.82 -17.22 -10.19
N ASN A 507 22.61 -18.29 -10.12
CA ASN A 507 23.56 -18.53 -9.04
C ASN A 507 24.98 -18.48 -9.59
N PRO A 508 25.67 -17.32 -9.51
CA PRO A 508 26.93 -17.09 -10.19
C PRO A 508 28.08 -17.93 -9.60
N SER A 509 28.88 -18.56 -10.47
CA SER A 509 30.16 -19.19 -10.15
C SER A 509 31.20 -18.16 -9.72
N GLN A 510 32.39 -18.58 -9.27
CA GLN A 510 33.43 -17.65 -8.86
C GLN A 510 33.84 -16.69 -9.99
N GLY A 511 34.02 -17.19 -11.22
CA GLY A 511 34.37 -16.34 -12.35
C GLY A 511 33.30 -15.31 -12.67
N SER A 512 32.03 -15.74 -12.74
CA SER A 512 30.90 -14.84 -12.95
C SER A 512 30.75 -13.81 -11.81
N ARG A 513 31.05 -14.19 -10.56
CA ARG A 513 31.07 -13.22 -9.45
C ARG A 513 32.14 -12.16 -9.60
N ASP A 514 33.32 -12.54 -10.08
CA ASP A 514 34.40 -11.59 -10.31
C ASP A 514 34.03 -10.58 -11.41
N ASP A 515 33.42 -11.05 -12.52
CA ASP A 515 32.94 -10.20 -13.61
C ASP A 515 31.83 -9.24 -13.13
N LEU A 516 30.82 -9.76 -12.43
CA LEU A 516 29.74 -8.95 -11.84
C LEU A 516 30.28 -7.89 -10.87
N TYR A 517 31.22 -8.28 -10.01
CA TYR A 517 31.80 -7.40 -9.03
C TYR A 517 32.67 -6.30 -9.65
N GLN A 518 33.37 -6.60 -10.78
CA GLN A 518 34.04 -5.59 -11.59
C GLN A 518 33.04 -4.60 -12.22
N ALA A 519 31.88 -5.11 -12.66
CA ALA A 519 30.79 -4.29 -13.18
C ALA A 519 29.97 -3.57 -12.08
N ARG A 520 30.40 -3.57 -10.81
CA ARG A 520 29.72 -2.91 -9.66
C ARG A 520 28.41 -3.54 -9.25
N ILE A 521 28.16 -4.77 -9.63
CA ILE A 521 26.95 -5.52 -9.32
C ILE A 521 27.23 -6.43 -8.11
N ASN A 522 26.32 -6.45 -7.15
CA ASN A 522 26.43 -7.26 -5.94
C ASN A 522 25.83 -8.64 -6.19
N PRO A 523 26.65 -9.72 -6.20
CA PRO A 523 26.15 -11.05 -6.44
C PRO A 523 25.23 -11.55 -5.32
N ILE A 524 24.11 -12.15 -5.69
CA ILE A 524 23.27 -12.97 -4.81
C ILE A 524 23.69 -14.41 -5.05
N VAL A 525 24.12 -15.12 -4.00
CA VAL A 525 24.73 -16.44 -4.13
C VAL A 525 24.15 -17.42 -3.14
N THR A 526 23.86 -18.63 -3.61
CA THR A 526 23.49 -19.75 -2.73
C THR A 526 24.72 -20.63 -2.48
N PHE A 527 25.14 -20.72 -1.22
CA PHE A 527 26.22 -21.62 -0.80
C PHE A 527 25.64 -22.89 -0.16
N PRO A 528 26.13 -24.07 -0.53
CA PRO A 528 25.70 -25.33 0.08
C PRO A 528 25.87 -25.33 1.61
N GLY A 529 24.78 -25.61 2.34
CA GLY A 529 24.77 -25.62 3.79
C GLY A 529 24.78 -24.27 4.50
N GLN A 530 24.86 -23.15 3.77
CA GLN A 530 24.91 -21.81 4.36
C GLN A 530 23.76 -20.89 3.89
N GLY A 531 22.97 -21.36 2.92
CA GLY A 531 21.83 -20.61 2.39
C GLY A 531 22.20 -19.58 1.32
N THR A 532 21.23 -18.74 0.98
CA THR A 532 21.38 -17.67 -0.01
C THR A 532 21.72 -16.36 0.68
N VAL A 533 22.74 -15.68 0.17
CA VAL A 533 23.25 -14.45 0.78
C VAL A 533 23.58 -13.38 -0.27
N LEU A 534 23.49 -12.12 0.14
CA LEU A 534 24.08 -11.01 -0.57
C LEU A 534 25.61 -11.07 -0.36
N PHE A 535 26.35 -11.25 -1.46
CA PHE A 535 27.80 -11.47 -1.41
C PHE A 535 28.59 -10.33 -2.06
N GLY A 536 28.17 -9.10 -1.81
CA GLY A 536 28.81 -7.87 -2.27
C GLY A 536 28.27 -6.67 -1.55
N ASP A 537 29.06 -5.59 -1.42
CA ASP A 537 28.70 -4.36 -0.75
C ASP A 537 29.12 -3.09 -1.53
N LYS A 538 29.17 -3.19 -2.86
CA LYS A 538 29.47 -2.07 -3.75
C LYS A 538 28.22 -1.21 -4.04
N THR A 539 28.46 0.10 -4.16
CA THR A 539 27.53 1.03 -4.83
C THR A 539 27.73 1.00 -6.36
N ALA A 540 26.83 1.61 -7.10
CA ALA A 540 26.94 1.72 -8.56
C ALA A 540 28.01 2.75 -9.01
N LEU A 541 28.81 3.33 -8.12
CA LEU A 541 29.82 4.31 -8.42
C LEU A 541 30.99 3.67 -9.20
N SER A 542 31.32 4.23 -10.39
CA SER A 542 32.39 3.73 -11.26
C SER A 542 33.79 4.20 -10.87
N THR A 543 33.88 5.36 -10.24
CA THR A 543 35.17 5.93 -9.81
C THR A 543 35.58 5.41 -8.43
N PRO A 544 36.86 5.03 -8.24
CA PRO A 544 37.35 4.64 -6.92
C PRO A 544 37.18 5.80 -5.93
N SER A 545 36.42 5.56 -4.87
CA SER A 545 36.09 6.54 -3.84
C SER A 545 35.80 5.85 -2.50
N ALA A 546 35.74 6.60 -1.41
CA ALA A 546 35.23 6.09 -0.15
C ALA A 546 33.75 5.70 -0.25
N PHE A 547 33.02 6.32 -1.17
CA PHE A 547 31.59 6.09 -1.41
C PHE A 547 31.29 4.92 -2.37
N ASP A 548 32.30 4.17 -2.79
CA ASP A 548 32.09 2.96 -3.61
C ASP A 548 31.54 1.77 -2.79
N ARG A 549 31.33 1.97 -1.46
CA ARG A 549 30.81 0.97 -0.53
C ARG A 549 29.48 1.41 0.07
N ILE A 550 28.54 0.44 0.15
CA ILE A 550 27.20 0.66 0.72
C ILE A 550 27.29 1.17 2.15
N ASN A 551 28.12 0.56 2.99
CA ASN A 551 28.22 0.90 4.40
C ASN A 551 28.72 2.34 4.61
N VAL A 552 29.67 2.83 3.79
CA VAL A 552 30.19 4.19 3.89
C VAL A 552 29.15 5.21 3.39
N ARG A 553 28.47 4.93 2.25
CA ARG A 553 27.43 5.83 1.77
C ARG A 553 26.28 5.94 2.79
N ARG A 554 25.85 4.84 3.38
CA ARG A 554 24.81 4.84 4.40
C ARG A 554 25.22 5.57 5.68
N LEU A 555 26.46 5.41 6.10
CA LEU A 555 27.04 6.21 7.20
C LEU A 555 26.85 7.71 6.93
N PHE A 556 27.27 8.18 5.74
CA PHE A 556 27.17 9.59 5.39
C PHE A 556 25.74 10.08 5.32
N ILE A 557 24.82 9.30 4.73
CA ILE A 557 23.38 9.63 4.69
C ILE A 557 22.83 9.86 6.11
N VAL A 558 23.15 8.97 7.06
CA VAL A 558 22.67 9.10 8.44
C VAL A 558 23.32 10.30 9.14
N LEU A 559 24.63 10.54 8.94
CA LEU A 559 25.32 11.70 9.51
C LEU A 559 24.77 13.01 8.95
N GLU A 560 24.63 13.09 7.62
CA GLU A 560 24.13 14.29 6.94
C GLU A 560 22.69 14.61 7.38
N LYS A 561 21.82 13.60 7.43
CA LYS A 561 20.43 13.74 7.84
C LYS A 561 20.29 14.17 9.30
N ALA A 562 21.01 13.52 10.21
CA ALA A 562 20.95 13.82 11.64
C ALA A 562 21.50 15.22 11.96
N ILE A 563 22.63 15.58 11.34
CA ILE A 563 23.26 16.89 11.55
C ILE A 563 22.43 18.00 10.89
N ALA A 564 21.82 17.75 9.72
CA ALA A 564 20.92 18.71 9.06
C ALA A 564 19.71 19.05 9.94
N VAL A 565 19.11 18.05 10.61
CA VAL A 565 18.01 18.29 11.55
C VAL A 565 18.49 19.16 12.74
N ALA A 566 19.67 18.86 13.29
CA ALA A 566 20.26 19.67 14.35
C ALA A 566 20.61 21.10 13.89
N ALA A 567 21.07 21.26 12.64
CA ALA A 567 21.39 22.55 12.07
C ALA A 567 20.15 23.43 11.84
N LYS A 568 18.98 22.87 11.60
CA LYS A 568 17.72 23.62 11.46
C LYS A 568 17.40 24.46 12.72
N SER A 569 17.82 24.02 13.90
CA SER A 569 17.64 24.78 15.16
C SER A 569 18.50 26.02 15.27
N GLN A 570 19.50 26.17 14.42
CA GLN A 570 20.38 27.33 14.39
C GLN A 570 19.98 28.38 13.33
N LEU A 571 18.95 28.07 12.51
CA LEU A 571 18.43 29.03 11.53
C LEU A 571 17.85 30.25 12.27
N PHE A 572 18.17 31.45 11.73
CA PHE A 572 17.76 32.76 12.25
C PHE A 572 18.49 33.20 13.54
N GLU A 573 19.47 32.41 14.04
CA GLU A 573 20.38 32.83 15.12
C GLU A 573 21.56 33.66 14.57
N PHE A 574 22.24 34.39 15.44
CA PHE A 574 23.40 35.19 15.06
C PHE A 574 24.63 34.29 14.81
N ASN A 575 25.38 34.57 13.75
CA ASN A 575 26.65 33.89 13.51
C ASN A 575 27.78 34.51 14.39
N ASP A 576 27.78 34.19 15.66
CA ASP A 576 28.79 34.59 16.63
C ASP A 576 29.59 33.40 17.20
N ALA A 577 30.61 33.70 17.99
CA ALA A 577 31.44 32.67 18.60
C ALA A 577 30.64 31.72 19.53
N PHE A 578 29.59 32.24 20.15
CA PHE A 578 28.73 31.45 21.05
C PHE A 578 27.92 30.42 20.27
N THR A 579 27.22 30.85 19.23
CA THR A 579 26.39 29.95 18.37
C THR A 579 27.26 28.89 17.71
N ARG A 580 28.46 29.26 17.21
CA ARG A 580 29.41 28.29 16.63
C ARG A 580 29.89 27.26 17.65
N ALA A 581 30.18 27.68 18.87
CA ALA A 581 30.58 26.78 19.95
C ALA A 581 29.44 25.86 20.38
N GLN A 582 28.21 26.39 20.48
CA GLN A 582 27.00 25.60 20.82
C GLN A 582 26.71 24.52 19.77
N PHE A 583 26.77 24.87 18.48
CA PHE A 583 26.56 23.89 17.41
C PHE A 583 27.65 22.80 17.43
N ARG A 584 28.91 23.17 17.59
CA ARG A 584 29.99 22.21 17.71
C ARG A 584 29.82 21.30 18.93
N ALA A 585 29.40 21.86 20.08
CA ALA A 585 29.11 21.09 21.29
C ALA A 585 27.92 20.11 21.11
N ALA A 586 27.00 20.37 20.21
CA ALA A 586 25.91 19.44 19.85
C ALA A 586 26.37 18.31 18.91
N VAL A 587 27.23 18.64 17.91
CA VAL A 587 27.68 17.70 16.88
C VAL A 587 28.78 16.74 17.35
N GLU A 588 29.76 17.23 18.11
CA GLU A 588 30.91 16.42 18.55
C GLU A 588 30.54 15.18 19.39
N PRO A 589 29.60 15.23 20.36
CA PRO A 589 29.19 14.06 21.12
C PRO A 589 28.53 12.99 20.23
N PHE A 590 27.73 13.40 19.26
CA PHE A 590 27.09 12.51 18.29
C PHE A 590 28.15 11.77 17.44
N LEU A 591 29.11 12.50 16.87
CA LEU A 591 30.19 11.88 16.09
C LEU A 591 31.08 10.98 16.95
N ARG A 592 31.26 11.31 18.23
CA ARG A 592 31.99 10.46 19.20
C ARG A 592 31.22 9.17 19.50
N ASP A 593 29.89 9.22 19.61
CA ASP A 593 29.06 8.03 19.75
C ASP A 593 29.18 7.12 18.52
N VAL A 594 29.06 7.68 17.32
CA VAL A 594 29.24 6.93 16.06
C VAL A 594 30.65 6.31 15.97
N LYS A 595 31.68 7.02 16.43
CA LYS A 595 33.06 6.48 16.52
C LYS A 595 33.14 5.31 17.51
N ASN A 596 32.53 5.44 18.68
CA ASN A 596 32.50 4.38 19.69
C ASN A 596 31.75 3.14 19.21
N ARG A 597 30.71 3.35 18.38
CA ARG A 597 29.92 2.29 17.70
C ARG A 597 30.58 1.79 16.41
N ARG A 598 31.88 2.11 16.19
CA ARG A 598 32.71 1.63 15.07
C ARG A 598 32.30 2.15 13.68
N GLY A 599 31.56 3.24 13.59
CA GLY A 599 31.21 3.88 12.30
C GLY A 599 32.37 4.69 11.74
N LEU A 600 33.11 5.36 12.62
CA LEU A 600 34.25 6.22 12.27
C LEU A 600 35.54 5.70 12.91
N VAL A 601 36.65 5.87 12.19
CA VAL A 601 38.00 5.71 12.71
C VAL A 601 38.39 6.97 13.46
N ASP A 602 38.13 8.15 12.85
CA ASP A 602 38.41 9.45 13.42
C ASP A 602 37.53 10.53 12.80
N PHE A 603 37.41 11.67 13.51
CA PHE A 603 36.67 12.84 13.01
C PHE A 603 37.24 14.14 13.54
N SER A 604 36.97 15.25 12.85
CA SER A 604 37.28 16.60 13.28
C SER A 604 36.17 17.56 12.84
N VAL A 605 35.76 18.46 13.73
CA VAL A 605 34.75 19.50 13.46
C VAL A 605 35.39 20.85 13.51
N LEU A 606 35.37 21.56 12.40
CA LEU A 606 35.85 22.92 12.26
C LEU A 606 34.68 23.88 12.12
N CYS A 607 34.38 24.63 13.14
CA CYS A 607 33.33 25.66 13.17
C CYS A 607 33.79 26.81 14.03
N ASP A 608 34.65 27.66 13.45
CA ASP A 608 35.29 28.80 14.10
C ASP A 608 35.45 29.97 13.13
N GLU A 609 36.28 30.93 13.48
CA GLU A 609 36.53 32.14 12.68
C GLU A 609 37.29 31.87 11.37
N THR A 610 37.96 30.72 11.26
CA THR A 610 38.73 30.38 10.06
C THR A 610 37.85 30.01 8.88
N ASN A 611 36.69 29.40 9.12
CA ASN A 611 35.71 29.09 8.10
C ASN A 611 34.46 29.99 8.12
N ASN A 612 34.29 30.84 9.14
CA ASN A 612 33.26 31.87 9.22
C ASN A 612 33.97 33.26 9.27
N THR A 613 34.52 33.67 8.15
CA THR A 613 35.14 34.99 7.98
C THR A 613 34.08 36.10 7.92
N ASP A 614 34.49 37.37 8.11
CA ASP A 614 33.59 38.52 8.03
C ASP A 614 32.76 38.50 6.72
N SER A 615 33.35 38.09 5.60
CA SER A 615 32.64 37.98 4.32
C SER A 615 31.59 36.88 4.27
N VAL A 616 31.73 35.82 5.06
CA VAL A 616 30.71 34.75 5.22
C VAL A 616 29.58 35.27 6.10
N ILE A 617 29.92 35.97 7.18
CA ILE A 617 28.94 36.57 8.09
C ILE A 617 28.12 37.64 7.36
N ASP A 618 28.76 38.49 6.56
CA ASP A 618 28.11 39.54 5.75
C ASP A 618 27.14 38.98 4.71
N ARG A 619 27.31 37.72 4.26
CA ARG A 619 26.39 37.02 3.39
C ARG A 619 25.27 36.29 4.14
N ASN A 620 25.16 36.41 5.46
CA ASN A 620 24.25 35.69 6.34
C ASN A 620 24.41 34.15 6.24
N GLU A 621 25.64 33.68 6.04
CA GLU A 621 25.98 32.27 5.94
C GLU A 621 26.65 31.79 7.25
N PHE A 622 26.38 30.52 7.59
CA PHE A 622 27.04 29.80 8.67
C PHE A 622 27.69 28.54 8.09
N VAL A 623 29.00 28.39 8.29
CA VAL A 623 29.79 27.30 7.73
C VAL A 623 30.39 26.44 8.85
N CYS A 624 30.04 25.14 8.84
CA CYS A 624 30.65 24.11 9.67
C CYS A 624 31.24 23.01 8.79
N SER A 625 32.55 22.79 8.90
CA SER A 625 33.24 21.73 8.14
C SER A 625 33.48 20.53 9.03
N ILE A 626 32.93 19.38 8.61
CA ILE A 626 33.02 18.12 9.34
C ILE A 626 33.85 17.12 8.53
N PHE A 627 35.02 16.76 9.07
CA PHE A 627 35.95 15.82 8.47
C PHE A 627 35.79 14.46 9.15
N VAL A 628 35.51 13.42 8.37
CA VAL A 628 35.34 12.07 8.91
C VAL A 628 36.20 11.05 8.17
N LYS A 629 36.71 10.07 8.91
CA LYS A 629 37.43 8.91 8.39
C LYS A 629 36.53 7.68 8.63
N PRO A 630 35.81 7.17 7.60
CA PRO A 630 34.92 6.04 7.78
C PRO A 630 35.65 4.73 8.04
N ALA A 631 35.03 3.83 8.79
CA ALA A 631 35.52 2.47 8.93
C ALA A 631 35.22 1.68 7.64
N ARG A 632 36.16 0.86 7.20
CA ARG A 632 36.04 0.04 5.99
C ARG A 632 35.72 -1.42 6.32
N SER A 633 34.88 -2.06 5.50
CA SER A 633 34.60 -3.49 5.57
C SER A 633 35.80 -4.32 5.06
N ILE A 634 35.97 -5.53 5.58
CA ILE A 634 36.96 -6.49 5.10
C ILE A 634 36.35 -7.26 3.93
N ASN A 635 36.94 -7.14 2.74
CA ASN A 635 36.47 -7.84 1.55
C ASN A 635 37.38 -9.00 1.13
N PHE A 636 38.66 -8.94 1.52
CA PHE A 636 39.65 -10.00 1.18
C PHE A 636 40.37 -10.44 2.45
N ILE A 637 40.45 -11.75 2.62
CA ILE A 637 41.21 -12.40 3.69
C ILE A 637 42.22 -13.32 3.06
N THR A 638 43.52 -13.04 3.28
CA THR A 638 44.59 -13.92 2.85
C THR A 638 45.03 -14.80 4.05
N LEU A 639 44.96 -16.11 3.90
CA LEU A 639 45.39 -17.05 4.88
C LEU A 639 46.70 -17.72 4.38
N ASN A 640 47.81 -17.46 5.05
CA ASN A 640 49.10 -18.05 4.72
C ASN A 640 49.32 -19.25 5.63
N PHE A 641 49.30 -20.46 5.07
CA PHE A 641 49.68 -21.69 5.78
C PHE A 641 51.11 -22.02 5.42
N VAL A 642 52.01 -21.97 6.41
CA VAL A 642 53.42 -22.33 6.22
C VAL A 642 53.66 -23.70 6.86
N ALA A 643 53.98 -24.67 6.05
CA ALA A 643 54.42 -25.99 6.55
C ALA A 643 55.91 -25.93 6.89
N ALA A 644 56.21 -25.95 8.18
CA ALA A 644 57.60 -26.01 8.68
C ALA A 644 58.08 -27.46 8.84
N ARG A 645 59.39 -27.69 8.63
CA ARG A 645 60.01 -29.01 8.97
C ARG A 645 60.14 -29.18 10.49
N SER A 646 60.06 -30.41 10.94
CA SER A 646 60.31 -30.73 12.37
C SER A 646 61.68 -30.24 12.79
N GLY A 647 61.75 -29.29 13.74
CA GLY A 647 63.02 -28.76 14.27
C GLY A 647 63.33 -27.32 13.92
N VAL A 648 62.43 -26.59 13.22
CA VAL A 648 62.52 -25.12 13.00
C VAL A 648 61.66 -24.42 14.05
N GLU A 649 62.24 -23.46 14.74
CA GLU A 649 61.48 -22.65 15.70
C GLU A 649 60.58 -21.66 14.96
N PHE A 650 59.35 -21.42 15.47
CA PHE A 650 58.36 -20.56 14.81
C PHE A 650 58.82 -19.12 14.68
N GLU A 651 59.73 -18.64 15.56
CA GLU A 651 60.27 -17.27 15.49
C GLU A 651 61.12 -17.03 14.23
N GLU A 652 61.80 -18.07 13.70
CA GLU A 652 62.56 -17.95 12.42
C GLU A 652 61.61 -17.86 11.19
N ILE A 653 60.38 -18.36 11.29
CA ILE A 653 59.44 -18.35 10.21
C ILE A 653 58.73 -17.01 10.13
N TYR A 654 58.43 -16.34 11.25
CA TYR A 654 57.79 -15.00 11.27
C TYR A 654 58.66 -13.90 10.63
N GLY A 655 59.95 -14.07 10.52
CA GLY A 655 60.84 -13.14 9.86
C GLY A 655 61.03 -13.37 8.34
N ALA A 656 60.50 -14.45 7.80
CA ALA A 656 60.64 -14.86 6.38
C ALA A 656 59.36 -14.78 5.56
N VAL A 657 58.23 -14.37 6.14
CA VAL A 657 56.94 -14.12 5.49
C VAL A 657 56.66 -12.57 5.51
#